data_a69f2d99d3799a22c331333c5e3270db
#
_entry.id   a69f2d99d3799a22c331333c5e3270db
#
_cell.length_a   1.000
_cell.length_b   1.000
_cell.length_c   1.000
_cell.angle_alpha   90.00
_cell.angle_beta   90.00
_cell.angle_gamma   90.00
#
_symmetry.space_group_name_H-M   'P 1'
#
loop_
_entity.id
_entity.type
_entity.pdbx_description
1 polymer ?
#
loop_
_entity_poly.entity_id
_entity_poly.type
_entity_poly.pdbx_seq_one_letter_code
_entity_poly.pdbx_strand_id
1 'polypeptide(L)'
;MLTSLNRPLHLAVIGSGPRGLSVLERLVCRLTAEYDQAAGHGGPAPRPVVVHLVDNTEIGAGRVWRTDQDPWFTMNTVASQITMYSGDSDTGPARPGAGPSLHQWLTAHTPAGQEPAGPNDYATRAEYGRYLADVYRSIVRALPPHAALEAHVAGVTALSPRPDGTWDLALDTAPHRLSAERVILATGHPRNEADTFDAAMESFAAGHQAHYLRGDSAADMPLDETTIPAGSTVAIRGLGLSFYDVMLSLTIGRGGEFKAADDGTYAYIPSGREPRIVAGSRSGLPIPARGRNQKSAHHSHQPKFLTRAALTAARTARAAQAGSAQLDFAEDVLPLLLDEIAYVYYTTAHRTRTEAAEAAEAAENTTTGTTGTVTGTSAGVGVHERFARELADHLHRGRDLSVLLDGAGLGDVAPVDLKALARPFAGMRFDSAGAFREHLLTVMREDLDQARLGNADGPLKAALDVLRDIRNVVRDAVDFGGLLPASHVRDFDRDYLPMNALLSAGPPLERVEQLYALIAQGIVDVTGPLTRFATDETTGTFTVASAQVPGSFARATALIDARIPTPDLARDTSPLIRRLRADGLVRTFTIQGPDGAHATGGLDITPAPFRVLDASGRPHEGLFALGIPTEHTRWFTQVGSSRPGTGRTLFYRDADTIAEALLAPTTTAVTADADTAPAGTATGAGRPLAAAGTARSTS
;
A
#
# COMPACT_ATOMS: atom_id res chain seq x y z
N MET A 1 -3.82 46.63 -5.15
CA MET A 1 -3.09 45.43 -5.59
C MET A 1 -1.69 45.26 -4.97
N LEU A 2 -0.99 46.30 -4.55
CA LEU A 2 0.36 46.21 -3.95
C LEU A 2 0.39 45.79 -2.47
N THR A 3 -0.71 45.83 -1.73
CA THR A 3 -0.77 45.46 -0.31
C THR A 3 -0.93 43.96 -0.05
N SER A 4 -1.29 43.14 -1.03
CA SER A 4 -1.46 41.71 -0.87
C SER A 4 -0.15 40.89 -1.00
N LEU A 5 0.86 41.44 -1.67
CA LEU A 5 2.14 40.77 -1.92
C LEU A 5 3.05 40.70 -0.68
N ASN A 6 2.79 41.49 0.36
CA ASN A 6 3.61 41.50 1.57
C ASN A 6 3.09 40.61 2.72
N ARG A 7 1.86 40.06 2.58
CA ARG A 7 1.32 39.16 3.60
C ARG A 7 1.80 37.73 3.32
N PRO A 8 2.37 37.03 4.32
CA PRO A 8 2.78 35.62 4.14
C PRO A 8 1.62 34.77 3.67
N LEU A 9 1.91 33.77 2.81
CA LEU A 9 1.01 32.67 2.50
C LEU A 9 1.12 31.62 3.60
N HIS A 10 0.05 31.39 4.33
CA HIS A 10 0.00 30.37 5.37
C HIS A 10 -0.58 29.07 4.81
N LEU A 11 0.18 28.00 4.93
CA LEU A 11 -0.19 26.64 4.51
C LEU A 11 -0.23 25.73 5.73
N ALA A 12 -1.12 24.75 5.77
CA ALA A 12 -1.15 23.75 6.84
C ALA A 12 -1.09 22.32 6.25
N VAL A 13 -0.19 21.50 6.80
CA VAL A 13 -0.09 20.07 6.49
C VAL A 13 -0.47 19.30 7.75
N ILE A 14 -1.59 18.57 7.72
CA ILE A 14 -2.09 17.78 8.84
C ILE A 14 -1.67 16.33 8.63
N GLY A 15 -0.72 15.86 9.43
CA GLY A 15 -0.03 14.59 9.32
C GLY A 15 1.37 14.74 8.73
N SER A 16 2.39 14.41 9.53
CA SER A 16 3.81 14.55 9.18
C SER A 16 4.46 13.25 8.72
N GLY A 17 3.70 12.15 8.65
CA GLY A 17 4.21 10.89 8.13
C GLY A 17 4.62 10.98 6.65
N PRO A 18 4.96 9.84 5.99
CA PRO A 18 5.53 9.82 4.64
C PRO A 18 4.76 10.65 3.60
N ARG A 19 3.41 10.71 3.69
CA ARG A 19 2.60 11.49 2.74
C ARG A 19 2.74 12.99 2.97
N GLY A 20 2.70 13.45 4.22
CA GLY A 20 2.96 14.86 4.56
C GLY A 20 4.38 15.28 4.17
N LEU A 21 5.38 14.44 4.48
CA LEU A 21 6.77 14.69 4.08
C LEU A 21 6.94 14.76 2.57
N SER A 22 6.24 13.93 1.78
CA SER A 22 6.33 13.98 0.32
C SER A 22 5.81 15.30 -0.25
N VAL A 23 4.75 15.86 0.34
CA VAL A 23 4.24 17.18 -0.04
C VAL A 23 5.22 18.28 0.34
N LEU A 24 5.78 18.25 1.56
CA LEU A 24 6.78 19.20 2.02
C LEU A 24 8.03 19.18 1.14
N GLU A 25 8.51 18.00 0.80
CA GLU A 25 9.68 17.83 -0.08
C GLU A 25 9.43 18.48 -1.44
N ARG A 26 8.27 18.24 -2.05
CA ARG A 26 7.91 18.86 -3.33
C ARG A 26 7.70 20.36 -3.20
N LEU A 27 7.07 20.79 -2.12
CA LEU A 27 6.83 22.20 -1.85
C LEU A 27 8.15 22.99 -1.75
N VAL A 28 9.13 22.45 -0.97
CA VAL A 28 10.43 23.13 -0.81
C VAL A 28 11.21 23.15 -2.12
N CYS A 29 11.18 22.07 -2.94
CA CYS A 29 11.78 22.10 -4.27
C CYS A 29 11.19 23.24 -5.15
N ARG A 30 9.87 23.44 -5.12
CA ARG A 30 9.21 24.49 -5.90
C ARG A 30 9.54 25.88 -5.37
N LEU A 31 9.53 26.07 -4.06
CA LEU A 31 9.89 27.35 -3.42
C LEU A 31 11.35 27.73 -3.69
N THR A 32 12.27 26.75 -3.66
CA THR A 32 13.68 26.97 -3.99
C THR A 32 13.82 27.39 -5.47
N ALA A 33 13.16 26.69 -6.39
CA ALA A 33 13.18 27.04 -7.81
C ALA A 33 12.62 28.45 -8.08
N GLU A 34 11.54 28.84 -7.39
CA GLU A 34 10.96 30.19 -7.49
C GLU A 34 11.92 31.26 -6.98
N TYR A 35 12.57 31.01 -5.85
CA TYR A 35 13.58 31.90 -5.27
C TYR A 35 14.78 32.09 -6.19
N ASP A 36 15.33 30.99 -6.71
CA ASP A 36 16.49 31.04 -7.61
C ASP A 36 16.17 31.74 -8.92
N GLN A 37 14.96 31.54 -9.46
CA GLN A 37 14.50 32.23 -10.65
C GLN A 37 14.37 33.75 -10.41
N ALA A 38 13.78 34.17 -9.30
CA ALA A 38 13.66 35.58 -8.95
C ALA A 38 15.05 36.23 -8.75
N ALA A 39 15.95 35.57 -8.06
CA ALA A 39 17.31 36.05 -7.83
C ALA A 39 18.11 36.14 -9.13
N GLY A 40 18.00 35.12 -10.02
CA GLY A 40 18.74 35.08 -11.30
C GLY A 40 18.31 36.14 -12.33
N HIS A 41 17.06 36.63 -12.25
CA HIS A 41 16.51 37.64 -13.15
C HIS A 41 16.45 39.04 -12.54
N GLY A 42 16.92 39.25 -11.31
CA GLY A 42 16.81 40.55 -10.61
C GLY A 42 15.34 40.97 -10.37
N GLY A 43 14.44 39.99 -10.30
CA GLY A 43 13.01 40.20 -10.06
C GLY A 43 12.69 40.51 -8.59
N PRO A 44 11.43 40.89 -8.27
CA PRO A 44 11.02 41.07 -6.89
C PRO A 44 11.12 39.77 -6.10
N ALA A 45 11.41 39.88 -4.80
CA ALA A 45 11.44 38.71 -3.91
C ALA A 45 10.09 37.98 -3.93
N PRO A 46 10.08 36.63 -3.93
CA PRO A 46 8.84 35.85 -3.86
C PRO A 46 8.02 36.19 -2.61
N ARG A 47 6.72 35.93 -2.66
CA ARG A 47 5.81 36.07 -1.51
C ARG A 47 6.32 35.20 -0.36
N PRO A 48 6.41 35.74 0.88
CA PRO A 48 6.76 34.92 2.04
C PRO A 48 5.76 33.76 2.24
N VAL A 49 6.26 32.59 2.64
CA VAL A 49 5.45 31.39 2.88
C VAL A 49 5.73 30.85 4.29
N VAL A 50 4.67 30.57 5.04
CA VAL A 50 4.74 29.91 6.35
C VAL A 50 3.98 28.59 6.25
N VAL A 51 4.67 27.48 6.52
CA VAL A 51 4.08 26.14 6.53
C VAL A 51 3.91 25.67 7.97
N HIS A 52 2.68 25.43 8.39
CA HIS A 52 2.35 24.80 9.65
C HIS A 52 2.25 23.29 9.45
N LEU A 53 3.18 22.52 10.01
CA LEU A 53 3.18 21.07 10.02
C LEU A 53 2.61 20.58 11.34
N VAL A 54 1.47 19.88 11.31
CA VAL A 54 0.78 19.44 12.53
C VAL A 54 0.71 17.91 12.56
N ASP A 55 1.19 17.31 13.66
CA ASP A 55 1.05 15.87 13.92
C ASP A 55 0.86 15.64 15.42
N ASN A 56 0.03 14.67 15.78
CA ASN A 56 -0.27 14.40 17.18
C ASN A 56 0.66 13.37 17.84
N THR A 57 1.68 12.91 17.13
CA THR A 57 2.58 11.86 17.63
C THR A 57 4.05 12.31 17.50
N GLU A 58 4.67 12.06 16.35
CA GLU A 58 6.09 12.35 16.14
C GLU A 58 6.29 13.06 14.79
N ILE A 59 6.86 14.25 14.83
CA ILE A 59 7.11 15.03 13.60
C ILE A 59 8.10 14.30 12.69
N GLY A 60 7.67 14.08 11.44
CA GLY A 60 8.43 13.38 10.43
C GLY A 60 8.08 11.89 10.34
N ALA A 61 8.13 11.17 11.44
CA ALA A 61 7.81 9.74 11.48
C ALA A 61 6.29 9.47 11.49
N GLY A 62 5.52 10.33 12.16
CA GLY A 62 4.12 10.11 12.41
C GLY A 62 3.88 8.90 13.33
N ARG A 63 2.61 8.49 13.47
CA ARG A 63 2.21 7.41 14.39
C ARG A 63 2.75 6.04 13.99
N VAL A 64 2.66 5.68 12.71
CA VAL A 64 2.95 4.31 12.24
C VAL A 64 4.45 3.98 12.29
N TRP A 65 5.29 4.99 12.11
CA TRP A 65 6.74 4.82 11.99
C TRP A 65 7.50 5.46 13.17
N ARG A 66 6.81 5.74 14.29
CA ARG A 66 7.47 6.35 15.44
C ARG A 66 8.69 5.56 15.89
N THR A 67 9.67 6.27 16.43
CA THR A 67 11.03 5.75 16.64
C THR A 67 11.19 4.92 17.91
N ASP A 68 10.18 4.84 18.76
CA ASP A 68 10.14 4.10 20.04
C ASP A 68 9.60 2.67 19.92
N GLN A 69 9.40 2.18 18.68
CA GLN A 69 8.87 0.82 18.46
C GLN A 69 9.91 -0.26 18.71
N ASP A 70 9.41 -1.43 19.08
CA ASP A 70 10.22 -2.61 19.32
C ASP A 70 10.95 -3.12 18.05
N PRO A 71 12.13 -3.73 18.20
CA PRO A 71 12.98 -4.10 17.07
C PRO A 71 12.44 -5.27 16.22
N TRP A 72 11.47 -6.03 16.70
CA TRP A 72 10.85 -7.10 15.91
C TRP A 72 9.82 -6.60 14.90
N PHE A 73 9.38 -5.34 14.98
CA PHE A 73 8.53 -4.74 13.96
C PHE A 73 9.37 -4.30 12.75
N THR A 74 9.28 -5.07 11.66
CA THR A 74 10.07 -4.80 10.46
C THR A 74 9.21 -4.24 9.32
N MET A 75 9.90 -3.61 8.37
CA MET A 75 9.35 -3.29 7.06
C MET A 75 9.06 -4.58 6.29
N ASN A 76 8.17 -4.50 5.31
CA ASN A 76 7.88 -5.60 4.37
C ASN A 76 8.41 -5.32 2.96
N THR A 77 9.31 -4.35 2.82
CA THR A 77 9.99 -3.99 1.57
C THR A 77 11.48 -3.85 1.90
N VAL A 78 12.33 -4.40 1.04
CA VAL A 78 13.78 -4.37 1.22
C VAL A 78 14.33 -2.93 1.19
N ALA A 79 15.36 -2.67 1.98
CA ALA A 79 15.88 -1.32 2.20
C ALA A 79 16.31 -0.59 0.92
N SER A 80 16.89 -1.31 -0.07
CA SER A 80 17.28 -0.72 -1.35
C SER A 80 16.11 -0.22 -2.20
N GLN A 81 14.89 -0.68 -1.95
CA GLN A 81 13.70 -0.29 -2.71
C GLN A 81 12.89 0.83 -2.03
N ILE A 82 13.46 1.49 -1.03
CA ILE A 82 12.80 2.55 -0.27
C ILE A 82 13.57 3.85 -0.37
N THR A 83 12.89 4.94 -0.75
CA THR A 83 13.40 6.30 -0.65
C THR A 83 12.29 7.29 -0.29
N MET A 84 12.69 8.38 0.37
CA MET A 84 11.87 9.56 0.63
C MET A 84 12.40 10.81 -0.06
N TYR A 85 13.09 10.63 -1.20
CA TYR A 85 13.52 11.70 -2.09
C TYR A 85 12.96 11.49 -3.48
N SER A 86 12.55 12.58 -4.14
CA SER A 86 11.82 12.53 -5.41
C SER A 86 12.69 12.34 -6.65
N GLY A 87 14.00 12.46 -6.51
CA GLY A 87 14.98 12.27 -7.57
C GLY A 87 16.09 11.30 -7.16
N ASP A 88 17.10 11.20 -8.01
CA ASP A 88 18.23 10.31 -7.79
C ASP A 88 19.16 10.84 -6.68
N SER A 89 19.84 9.90 -6.03
CA SER A 89 20.89 10.21 -5.08
C SER A 89 22.12 10.77 -5.82
N ASP A 90 22.72 11.80 -5.26
CA ASP A 90 24.00 12.35 -5.74
C ASP A 90 25.03 12.44 -4.62
N THR A 91 26.19 13.00 -4.90
CA THR A 91 27.30 13.14 -3.93
C THR A 91 27.13 14.33 -2.99
N GLY A 92 26.12 15.16 -3.20
CA GLY A 92 25.84 16.33 -2.36
C GLY A 92 25.14 15.94 -1.04
N PRO A 93 24.97 16.91 -0.14
CA PRO A 93 24.22 16.68 1.10
C PRO A 93 22.75 16.35 0.80
N ALA A 94 22.14 15.54 1.66
CA ALA A 94 20.73 15.20 1.56
C ALA A 94 19.85 16.47 1.57
N ARG A 95 19.00 16.62 0.56
CA ARG A 95 18.11 17.77 0.34
C ARG A 95 16.87 17.36 -0.44
N PRO A 96 15.79 18.16 -0.44
CA PRO A 96 14.66 17.93 -1.33
C PRO A 96 15.14 17.73 -2.79
N GLY A 97 14.62 16.70 -3.45
CA GLY A 97 15.03 16.32 -4.80
C GLY A 97 16.21 15.35 -4.90
N ALA A 98 17.08 15.24 -3.89
CA ALA A 98 18.21 14.32 -3.94
C ALA A 98 18.69 13.91 -2.55
N GLY A 99 18.75 12.62 -2.28
CA GLY A 99 19.20 12.10 -1.00
C GLY A 99 19.32 10.58 -0.98
N PRO A 100 19.79 9.99 0.13
CA PRO A 100 20.07 8.56 0.23
C PRO A 100 18.77 7.74 0.19
N SER A 101 18.85 6.54 -0.41
CA SER A 101 17.86 5.49 -0.15
C SER A 101 17.95 5.04 1.32
N LEU A 102 16.94 4.30 1.78
CA LEU A 102 16.97 3.74 3.14
C LEU A 102 18.19 2.85 3.35
N HIS A 103 18.56 2.02 2.37
CA HIS A 103 19.78 1.19 2.45
C HIS A 103 21.03 2.04 2.59
N GLN A 104 21.22 3.08 1.77
CA GLN A 104 22.37 3.97 1.86
C GLN A 104 22.42 4.70 3.21
N TRP A 105 21.27 5.10 3.72
CA TRP A 105 21.13 5.73 5.02
C TRP A 105 21.51 4.79 6.16
N LEU A 106 21.00 3.54 6.15
CA LEU A 106 21.34 2.50 7.14
C LEU A 106 22.85 2.23 7.15
N THR A 107 23.45 2.05 5.97
CA THR A 107 24.90 1.83 5.83
C THR A 107 25.71 2.97 6.43
N ALA A 108 25.29 4.23 6.18
CA ALA A 108 25.98 5.41 6.72
C ALA A 108 25.83 5.58 8.24
N HIS A 109 24.80 4.97 8.85
CA HIS A 109 24.49 5.06 10.28
C HIS A 109 24.80 3.76 11.04
N THR A 110 25.46 2.80 10.41
CA THR A 110 25.90 1.56 11.06
C THR A 110 26.95 1.88 12.12
N PRO A 111 26.77 1.45 13.38
CA PRO A 111 27.76 1.65 14.42
C PRO A 111 29.11 0.98 14.08
N ALA A 112 30.21 1.61 14.51
CA ALA A 112 31.54 1.05 14.28
C ALA A 112 31.67 -0.37 14.86
N GLY A 113 32.14 -1.31 14.04
CA GLY A 113 32.29 -2.72 14.42
C GLY A 113 31.07 -3.60 14.20
N GLN A 114 29.97 -3.05 13.69
CA GLN A 114 28.83 -3.83 13.22
C GLN A 114 28.85 -3.98 11.70
N GLU A 115 28.29 -5.07 11.20
CA GLU A 115 28.12 -5.29 9.77
C GLU A 115 26.98 -4.41 9.23
N PRO A 116 27.17 -3.68 8.13
CA PRO A 116 26.12 -2.84 7.56
C PRO A 116 25.00 -3.69 6.95
N ALA A 117 23.78 -3.18 7.04
CA ALA A 117 22.64 -3.83 6.41
C ALA A 117 22.85 -4.00 4.89
N GLY A 118 22.53 -5.18 4.39
CA GLY A 118 22.55 -5.49 2.97
C GLY A 118 21.42 -4.80 2.20
N PRO A 119 21.51 -4.69 0.87
CA PRO A 119 20.48 -4.03 0.06
C PRO A 119 19.13 -4.73 0.11
N ASN A 120 19.13 -6.03 0.40
CA ASN A 120 17.94 -6.87 0.49
C ASN A 120 17.44 -7.12 1.93
N ASP A 121 18.07 -6.47 2.91
CA ASP A 121 17.64 -6.57 4.29
C ASP A 121 16.41 -5.69 4.55
N TYR A 122 15.68 -6.05 5.59
CA TYR A 122 14.48 -5.36 6.01
C TYR A 122 14.79 -4.54 7.26
N ALA A 123 14.70 -3.22 7.12
CA ALA A 123 14.83 -2.32 8.26
C ALA A 123 13.72 -2.55 9.28
N THR A 124 13.99 -2.22 10.54
CA THR A 124 12.93 -2.09 11.55
C THR A 124 12.06 -0.85 11.25
N ARG A 125 10.84 -0.82 11.76
CA ARG A 125 9.96 0.37 11.64
C ARG A 125 10.57 1.57 12.35
N ALA A 126 11.22 1.37 13.49
CA ALA A 126 11.92 2.42 14.21
C ALA A 126 13.11 3.00 13.41
N GLU A 127 13.88 2.18 12.70
CA GLU A 127 14.92 2.66 11.79
C GLU A 127 14.34 3.47 10.63
N TYR A 128 13.26 3.00 10.04
CA TYR A 128 12.57 3.78 9.02
C TYR A 128 12.05 5.11 9.57
N GLY A 129 11.53 5.14 10.80
CA GLY A 129 11.14 6.37 11.49
C GLY A 129 12.30 7.34 11.67
N ARG A 130 13.47 6.86 12.09
CA ARG A 130 14.68 7.69 12.18
C ARG A 130 15.11 8.24 10.81
N TYR A 131 15.02 7.43 9.76
CA TYR A 131 15.25 7.90 8.39
C TYR A 131 14.25 9.01 7.99
N LEU A 132 12.97 8.86 8.29
CA LEU A 132 11.96 9.89 8.04
C LEU A 132 12.25 11.19 8.81
N ALA A 133 12.70 11.10 10.05
CA ALA A 133 13.12 12.26 10.84
C ALA A 133 14.35 12.97 10.21
N ASP A 134 15.28 12.22 9.61
CA ASP A 134 16.40 12.81 8.86
C ASP A 134 15.94 13.48 7.56
N VAL A 135 15.01 12.88 6.84
CA VAL A 135 14.38 13.50 5.68
C VAL A 135 13.70 14.82 6.07
N TYR A 136 12.93 14.84 7.15
CA TYR A 136 12.33 16.06 7.69
C TYR A 136 13.41 17.13 7.99
N ARG A 137 14.50 16.77 8.68
CA ARG A 137 15.60 17.69 8.94
C ARG A 137 16.25 18.22 7.66
N SER A 138 16.36 17.40 6.63
CA SER A 138 16.90 17.83 5.33
C SER A 138 15.98 18.85 4.65
N ILE A 139 14.66 18.66 4.73
CA ILE A 139 13.65 19.59 4.22
C ILE A 139 13.77 20.94 4.93
N VAL A 140 13.83 20.93 6.27
CA VAL A 140 13.95 22.18 7.07
C VAL A 140 15.22 22.95 6.73
N ARG A 141 16.36 22.26 6.58
CA ARG A 141 17.63 22.89 6.22
C ARG A 141 17.63 23.53 4.82
N ALA A 142 16.82 23.02 3.93
CA ALA A 142 16.75 23.46 2.54
C ALA A 142 15.69 24.54 2.26
N LEU A 143 15.00 25.04 3.28
CA LEU A 143 14.04 26.11 3.13
C LEU A 143 14.71 27.37 2.57
N PRO A 144 14.20 27.97 1.48
CA PRO A 144 14.71 29.23 0.98
C PRO A 144 14.37 30.39 1.92
N PRO A 145 15.07 31.55 1.85
CA PRO A 145 14.95 32.66 2.82
C PRO A 145 13.55 33.25 2.98
N HIS A 146 12.66 33.10 2.00
CA HIS A 146 11.29 33.59 2.05
C HIS A 146 10.30 32.57 2.60
N ALA A 147 10.76 31.37 3.02
CA ALA A 147 9.90 30.32 3.53
C ALA A 147 10.28 29.94 4.97
N ALA A 148 9.29 29.68 5.80
CA ALA A 148 9.42 29.17 7.17
C ALA A 148 8.55 27.91 7.38
N LEU A 149 9.00 26.98 8.24
CA LEU A 149 8.24 25.81 8.65
C LEU A 149 8.12 25.81 10.16
N GLU A 150 6.90 25.78 10.65
CA GLU A 150 6.53 25.69 12.05
C GLU A 150 5.91 24.32 12.34
N ALA A 151 6.55 23.52 13.17
CA ALA A 151 6.06 22.20 13.54
C ALA A 151 5.31 22.25 14.87
N HIS A 152 4.14 21.61 14.91
CA HIS A 152 3.25 21.56 16.06
C HIS A 152 2.93 20.11 16.42
N VAL A 153 3.31 19.67 17.63
CA VAL A 153 2.89 18.37 18.17
C VAL A 153 1.53 18.55 18.80
N ALA A 154 0.49 18.34 17.99
CA ALA A 154 -0.91 18.59 18.37
C ALA A 154 -1.86 17.78 17.49
N GLY A 155 -3.05 17.47 18.03
CA GLY A 155 -4.17 16.96 17.25
C GLY A 155 -5.03 18.11 16.70
N VAL A 156 -5.33 18.08 15.40
CA VAL A 156 -6.35 18.99 14.85
C VAL A 156 -7.72 18.44 15.16
N THR A 157 -8.54 19.20 15.86
CA THR A 157 -9.88 18.78 16.30
C THR A 157 -11.00 19.34 15.46
N ALA A 158 -10.76 20.47 14.76
CA ALA A 158 -11.72 21.06 13.83
C ALA A 158 -11.02 21.89 12.76
N LEU A 159 -11.67 21.98 11.59
CA LEU A 159 -11.39 22.95 10.53
C LEU A 159 -12.66 23.74 10.25
N SER A 160 -12.56 25.04 10.11
CA SER A 160 -13.68 25.91 9.81
C SER A 160 -13.29 26.92 8.75
N PRO A 161 -14.03 27.03 7.63
CA PRO A 161 -13.77 28.02 6.62
C PRO A 161 -14.17 29.41 7.12
N ARG A 162 -13.40 30.44 6.76
CA ARG A 162 -13.71 31.85 7.04
C ARG A 162 -14.23 32.55 5.80
N PRO A 163 -14.95 33.68 5.94
CA PRO A 163 -15.44 34.46 4.82
C PRO A 163 -14.33 35.00 3.91
N ASP A 164 -13.11 35.18 4.43
CA ASP A 164 -11.96 35.66 3.67
C ASP A 164 -11.25 34.53 2.88
N GLY A 165 -11.79 33.31 2.87
CA GLY A 165 -11.25 32.15 2.17
C GLY A 165 -10.16 31.42 2.92
N THR A 166 -9.81 31.83 4.15
CA THR A 166 -8.87 31.10 5.02
C THR A 166 -9.58 30.03 5.84
N TRP A 167 -8.80 29.13 6.45
CA TRP A 167 -9.24 28.06 7.32
C TRP A 167 -8.74 28.30 8.73
N ASP A 168 -9.62 28.19 9.72
CA ASP A 168 -9.26 28.08 11.13
C ASP A 168 -9.04 26.62 11.50
N LEU A 169 -7.89 26.31 12.08
CA LEU A 169 -7.54 25.01 12.64
C LEU A 169 -7.63 25.11 14.17
N ALA A 170 -8.51 24.33 14.79
CA ALA A 170 -8.52 24.15 16.23
C ALA A 170 -7.59 23.00 16.61
N LEU A 171 -6.70 23.24 17.59
CA LEU A 171 -5.75 22.26 18.09
C LEU A 171 -6.10 21.88 19.55
N ASP A 172 -5.81 20.65 19.93
CA ASP A 172 -5.99 20.14 21.28
C ASP A 172 -4.94 20.65 22.27
N THR A 173 -3.80 21.15 21.78
CA THR A 173 -2.71 21.76 22.57
C THR A 173 -2.40 23.18 22.08
N ALA A 174 -1.57 23.92 22.80
CA ALA A 174 -1.09 25.25 22.39
C ALA A 174 -0.38 25.17 21.02
N PRO A 175 -0.58 26.14 20.11
CA PRO A 175 -1.23 27.45 20.32
C PRO A 175 -2.77 27.45 20.27
N HIS A 176 -3.45 26.32 20.31
CA HIS A 176 -4.90 26.09 20.25
C HIS A 176 -5.60 26.52 18.96
N ARG A 177 -5.06 27.46 18.22
CA ARG A 177 -5.58 27.89 16.91
C ARG A 177 -4.47 28.29 15.97
N LEU A 178 -4.62 27.85 14.72
CA LEU A 178 -3.83 28.31 13.57
C LEU A 178 -4.78 28.80 12.49
N SER A 179 -4.28 29.63 11.59
CA SER A 179 -5.01 30.04 10.40
C SER A 179 -4.16 29.75 9.17
N ALA A 180 -4.75 29.15 8.14
CA ALA A 180 -4.07 28.85 6.89
C ALA A 180 -4.97 29.18 5.69
N GLU A 181 -4.38 29.63 4.58
CA GLU A 181 -5.10 29.86 3.33
C GLU A 181 -5.40 28.51 2.64
N ARG A 182 -4.55 27.48 2.88
CA ARG A 182 -4.69 26.16 2.28
C ARG A 182 -4.26 25.08 3.27
N VAL A 183 -5.01 23.99 3.25
CA VAL A 183 -4.87 22.86 4.18
C VAL A 183 -4.80 21.56 3.41
N ILE A 184 -3.91 20.66 3.84
CA ILE A 184 -3.79 19.30 3.32
C ILE A 184 -4.10 18.31 4.44
N LEU A 185 -5.04 17.40 4.17
CA LEU A 185 -5.31 16.24 5.01
C LEU A 185 -4.42 15.07 4.55
N ALA A 186 -3.30 14.86 5.26
CA ALA A 186 -2.41 13.72 5.09
C ALA A 186 -2.44 12.80 6.33
N THR A 187 -3.59 12.76 6.99
CA THR A 187 -3.85 11.94 8.18
C THR A 187 -3.70 10.46 7.87
N GLY A 188 -3.23 9.68 8.82
CA GLY A 188 -2.99 8.25 8.67
C GLY A 188 -4.26 7.41 8.80
N HIS A 189 -4.10 6.15 9.24
CA HIS A 189 -5.21 5.22 9.45
C HIS A 189 -6.18 5.74 10.51
N PRO A 190 -7.49 5.77 10.21
CA PRO A 190 -8.51 6.17 11.17
C PRO A 190 -8.76 5.07 12.20
N ARG A 191 -9.38 5.46 13.31
CA ARG A 191 -10.10 4.54 14.18
C ARG A 191 -11.58 4.67 13.84
N ASN A 192 -12.22 3.54 13.53
CA ASN A 192 -13.65 3.52 13.21
C ASN A 192 -14.49 3.27 14.46
N GLU A 193 -15.76 3.64 14.42
CA GLU A 193 -16.76 3.14 15.37
C GLU A 193 -16.80 1.61 15.36
N ALA A 194 -17.11 1.00 16.50
CA ALA A 194 -17.26 -0.44 16.60
C ALA A 194 -18.31 -0.95 15.60
N ASP A 195 -18.00 -2.02 14.88
CA ASP A 195 -18.99 -2.74 14.14
C ASP A 195 -19.79 -3.67 15.08
N THR A 196 -20.77 -4.40 14.55
CA THR A 196 -21.59 -5.32 15.36
C THR A 196 -20.78 -6.39 16.04
N PHE A 197 -19.71 -6.88 15.39
CA PHE A 197 -18.82 -7.87 15.97
C PHE A 197 -17.96 -7.22 17.09
N ASP A 198 -17.34 -6.09 16.81
CA ASP A 198 -16.52 -5.35 17.78
C ASP A 198 -17.35 -5.02 19.03
N ALA A 199 -18.55 -4.44 18.85
CA ALA A 199 -19.43 -4.06 19.96
C ALA A 199 -19.86 -5.28 20.80
N ALA A 200 -20.13 -6.42 20.17
CA ALA A 200 -20.46 -7.65 20.88
C ALA A 200 -19.26 -8.16 21.70
N MET A 201 -18.04 -8.16 21.12
CA MET A 201 -16.84 -8.64 21.80
C MET A 201 -16.41 -7.67 22.94
N GLU A 202 -16.55 -6.36 22.74
CA GLU A 202 -16.29 -5.33 23.77
C GLU A 202 -17.28 -5.47 24.93
N SER A 203 -18.57 -5.62 24.64
CA SER A 203 -19.60 -5.78 25.66
C SER A 203 -19.40 -7.05 26.48
N PHE A 204 -19.05 -8.16 25.83
CA PHE A 204 -18.75 -9.41 26.51
C PHE A 204 -17.50 -9.25 27.40
N ALA A 205 -16.41 -8.68 26.89
CA ALA A 205 -15.18 -8.47 27.64
C ALA A 205 -15.41 -7.59 28.90
N ALA A 206 -16.22 -6.55 28.76
CA ALA A 206 -16.58 -5.66 29.90
C ALA A 206 -17.39 -6.36 31.00
N GLY A 207 -18.16 -7.40 30.67
CA GLY A 207 -18.96 -8.20 31.60
C GLY A 207 -18.20 -9.36 32.26
N HIS A 208 -17.01 -9.68 31.78
CA HIS A 208 -16.21 -10.83 32.18
C HIS A 208 -14.74 -10.47 32.41
N GLN A 209 -13.96 -11.36 33.01
CA GLN A 209 -12.50 -11.17 33.12
C GLN A 209 -11.80 -11.60 31.80
N ALA A 210 -12.18 -10.95 30.71
CA ALA A 210 -11.70 -11.22 29.36
C ALA A 210 -11.24 -9.93 28.68
N HIS A 211 -10.35 -10.02 27.70
CA HIS A 211 -9.81 -8.86 27.01
C HIS A 211 -10.09 -8.96 25.50
N TYR A 212 -10.77 -7.96 24.94
CA TYR A 212 -10.91 -7.79 23.51
C TYR A 212 -10.06 -6.61 23.04
N LEU A 213 -9.11 -6.89 22.13
CA LEU A 213 -8.23 -5.87 21.53
C LEU A 213 -8.64 -5.70 20.07
N ARG A 214 -9.22 -4.52 19.77
CA ARG A 214 -9.61 -4.16 18.41
C ARG A 214 -8.40 -3.98 17.50
N GLY A 215 -8.62 -4.15 16.19
CA GLY A 215 -7.60 -3.98 15.18
C GLY A 215 -6.96 -2.59 15.21
N ASP A 216 -5.64 -2.57 15.39
CA ASP A 216 -4.76 -1.40 15.31
C ASP A 216 -3.33 -1.87 14.98
N SER A 217 -2.36 -0.95 15.00
CA SER A 217 -0.94 -1.32 14.99
C SER A 217 -0.61 -2.12 16.24
N ALA A 218 0.10 -3.25 16.10
CA ALA A 218 0.53 -4.05 17.24
C ALA A 218 1.39 -3.25 18.24
N ALA A 219 2.13 -2.24 17.76
CA ALA A 219 2.90 -1.34 18.59
C ALA A 219 2.04 -0.43 19.49
N ASP A 220 0.73 -0.32 19.23
CA ASP A 220 -0.23 0.48 19.99
C ASP A 220 -1.20 -0.39 20.81
N MET A 221 -1.07 -1.71 20.72
CA MET A 221 -1.90 -2.66 21.47
C MET A 221 -1.26 -2.99 22.83
N PRO A 222 -2.06 -3.12 23.91
CA PRO A 222 -1.54 -3.57 25.21
C PRO A 222 -1.29 -5.09 25.19
N LEU A 223 -0.17 -5.52 24.60
CA LEU A 223 0.22 -6.91 24.45
C LEU A 223 1.11 -7.41 25.61
N ASP A 224 1.12 -6.72 26.73
CA ASP A 224 1.89 -7.04 27.94
C ASP A 224 1.28 -8.21 28.75
N GLU A 225 2.01 -8.68 29.76
CA GLU A 225 1.58 -9.80 30.61
C GLU A 225 0.43 -9.44 31.57
N THR A 226 0.15 -8.16 31.76
CA THR A 226 -1.00 -7.72 32.57
C THR A 226 -2.30 -7.97 31.80
N THR A 227 -2.28 -7.70 30.50
CA THR A 227 -3.44 -7.92 29.63
C THR A 227 -3.53 -9.36 29.15
N ILE A 228 -2.39 -9.99 28.84
CA ILE A 228 -2.29 -11.37 28.33
C ILE A 228 -1.30 -12.15 29.20
N PRO A 229 -1.75 -12.79 30.29
CA PRO A 229 -0.87 -13.50 31.22
C PRO A 229 -0.10 -14.66 30.55
N ALA A 230 1.10 -14.93 31.07
CA ALA A 230 1.90 -16.08 30.68
C ALA A 230 1.10 -17.39 30.84
N GLY A 231 1.21 -18.28 29.85
CA GLY A 231 0.49 -19.57 29.84
C GLY A 231 -1.02 -19.48 29.59
N SER A 232 -1.60 -18.27 29.52
CA SER A 232 -3.01 -18.10 29.12
C SER A 232 -3.20 -18.46 27.64
N THR A 233 -4.45 -18.65 27.20
CA THR A 233 -4.75 -18.84 25.79
C THR A 233 -5.26 -17.52 25.20
N VAL A 234 -4.65 -17.08 24.10
CA VAL A 234 -5.08 -15.92 23.31
C VAL A 234 -5.59 -16.36 21.94
N ALA A 235 -6.75 -15.86 21.55
CA ALA A 235 -7.29 -16.02 20.20
C ALA A 235 -6.89 -14.83 19.33
N ILE A 236 -6.45 -15.09 18.08
CA ILE A 236 -6.08 -14.04 17.13
C ILE A 236 -6.93 -14.16 15.86
N ARG A 237 -7.66 -13.10 15.55
CA ARG A 237 -8.51 -12.99 14.35
C ARG A 237 -7.74 -12.32 13.22
N GLY A 238 -7.40 -13.09 12.18
CA GLY A 238 -6.62 -12.64 11.02
C GLY A 238 -5.24 -13.28 10.98
N LEU A 239 -4.76 -13.58 9.77
CA LEU A 239 -3.47 -14.23 9.49
C LEU A 239 -2.67 -13.42 8.45
N GLY A 240 -2.90 -12.10 8.39
CA GLY A 240 -2.20 -11.14 7.54
C GLY A 240 -0.92 -10.60 8.17
N LEU A 241 -0.38 -9.49 7.65
CA LEU A 241 0.88 -8.90 8.13
C LEU A 241 0.83 -8.53 9.62
N SER A 242 -0.27 -7.93 10.09
CA SER A 242 -0.41 -7.54 11.51
C SER A 242 -0.42 -8.74 12.47
N PHE A 243 -0.80 -9.93 11.98
CA PHE A 243 -0.70 -11.16 12.76
C PHE A 243 0.76 -11.48 13.13
N TYR A 244 1.70 -11.27 12.19
CA TYR A 244 3.12 -11.50 12.47
C TYR A 244 3.65 -10.55 13.55
N ASP A 245 3.23 -9.29 13.51
CA ASP A 245 3.61 -8.31 14.54
C ASP A 245 3.10 -8.72 15.93
N VAL A 246 1.82 -9.10 16.02
CA VAL A 246 1.20 -9.59 17.27
C VAL A 246 1.89 -10.88 17.76
N MET A 247 2.11 -11.83 16.86
CA MET A 247 2.80 -13.08 17.15
C MET A 247 4.20 -12.84 17.73
N LEU A 248 4.99 -11.96 17.09
CA LEU A 248 6.35 -11.64 17.55
C LEU A 248 6.35 -10.93 18.91
N SER A 249 5.37 -10.05 19.16
CA SER A 249 5.20 -9.42 20.47
C SER A 249 4.89 -10.44 21.57
N LEU A 250 4.15 -11.49 21.24
CA LEU A 250 3.76 -12.55 22.19
C LEU A 250 4.80 -13.68 22.30
N THR A 251 5.86 -13.67 21.49
CA THR A 251 6.95 -14.65 21.49
C THR A 251 8.30 -14.02 21.81
N ILE A 252 8.99 -13.40 20.86
CA ILE A 252 10.27 -12.71 21.13
C ILE A 252 10.08 -11.57 22.13
N GLY A 253 8.99 -10.83 22.03
CA GLY A 253 8.64 -9.78 22.99
C GLY A 253 8.43 -10.29 24.43
N ARG A 254 8.24 -11.60 24.60
CA ARG A 254 8.17 -12.30 25.89
C ARG A 254 9.50 -12.96 26.29
N GLY A 255 10.58 -12.71 25.53
CA GLY A 255 11.92 -13.23 25.80
C GLY A 255 12.22 -14.58 25.22
N GLY A 256 11.37 -15.12 24.35
CA GLY A 256 11.69 -16.33 23.57
C GLY A 256 12.67 -16.02 22.44
N GLU A 257 13.35 -17.03 21.92
CA GLU A 257 14.41 -16.87 20.93
C GLU A 257 14.22 -17.82 19.75
N PHE A 258 14.48 -17.33 18.54
CA PHE A 258 14.63 -18.18 17.35
C PHE A 258 16.11 -18.48 17.12
N LYS A 259 16.45 -19.76 16.98
CA LYS A 259 17.80 -20.20 16.60
C LYS A 259 17.76 -20.86 15.24
N ALA A 260 18.61 -20.37 14.33
CA ALA A 260 18.82 -21.04 13.06
C ALA A 260 19.52 -22.39 13.30
N ALA A 261 18.98 -23.44 12.68
CA ALA A 261 19.62 -24.75 12.60
C ALA A 261 20.55 -24.83 11.39
N ASP A 262 21.44 -25.84 11.35
CA ASP A 262 22.42 -26.02 10.28
C ASP A 262 21.78 -26.24 8.90
N ASP A 263 20.55 -26.73 8.86
CA ASP A 263 19.75 -26.94 7.65
C ASP A 263 19.02 -25.66 7.17
N GLY A 264 19.21 -24.52 7.87
CA GLY A 264 18.58 -23.23 7.57
C GLY A 264 17.14 -23.11 8.08
N THR A 265 16.65 -24.10 8.83
CA THR A 265 15.35 -23.97 9.52
C THR A 265 15.51 -23.22 10.85
N TYR A 266 14.39 -22.79 11.44
CA TYR A 266 14.39 -22.21 12.77
C TYR A 266 13.86 -23.19 13.81
N ALA A 267 14.50 -23.21 14.99
CA ALA A 267 13.96 -23.75 16.22
C ALA A 267 13.60 -22.59 17.15
N TYR A 268 12.44 -22.66 17.79
CA TYR A 268 12.05 -21.67 18.78
C TYR A 268 12.34 -22.19 20.20
N ILE A 269 12.98 -21.35 21.01
CA ILE A 269 13.25 -21.63 22.41
C ILE A 269 12.32 -20.76 23.25
N PRO A 270 11.28 -21.34 23.88
CA PRO A 270 10.34 -20.59 24.67
C PRO A 270 11.00 -20.07 25.96
N SER A 271 10.63 -18.88 26.39
CA SER A 271 11.00 -18.29 27.67
C SER A 271 10.16 -18.81 28.83
N GLY A 272 9.01 -19.45 28.54
CA GLY A 272 7.99 -19.82 29.52
C GLY A 272 7.02 -18.70 29.88
N ARG A 273 7.14 -17.53 29.23
CA ARG A 273 6.26 -16.37 29.44
C ARG A 273 5.27 -16.16 28.29
N GLU A 274 5.32 -17.02 27.28
CA GLU A 274 4.42 -16.97 26.15
C GLU A 274 3.00 -17.41 26.54
N PRO A 275 1.95 -16.79 25.96
CA PRO A 275 0.62 -17.40 25.95
C PRO A 275 0.58 -18.51 24.89
N ARG A 276 -0.38 -19.42 25.01
CA ARG A 276 -0.76 -20.28 23.90
C ARG A 276 -1.53 -19.46 22.85
N ILE A 277 -1.03 -19.41 21.63
CA ILE A 277 -1.63 -18.65 20.55
C ILE A 277 -2.53 -19.56 19.69
N VAL A 278 -3.81 -19.18 19.55
CA VAL A 278 -4.77 -19.86 18.68
C VAL A 278 -5.29 -18.85 17.64
N ALA A 279 -4.86 -18.99 16.40
CA ALA A 279 -5.14 -18.02 15.35
C ALA A 279 -6.05 -18.59 14.26
N GLY A 280 -6.81 -17.72 13.57
CA GLY A 280 -7.67 -18.16 12.50
C GLY A 280 -8.10 -17.06 11.53
N SER A 281 -8.53 -17.51 10.34
CA SER A 281 -9.02 -16.64 9.28
C SER A 281 -10.05 -17.37 8.40
N ARG A 282 -10.57 -16.68 7.39
CA ARG A 282 -11.48 -17.28 6.40
C ARG A 282 -10.80 -18.33 5.53
N SER A 283 -9.55 -18.09 5.11
CA SER A 283 -8.79 -19.04 4.30
C SER A 283 -8.15 -20.16 5.14
N GLY A 284 -7.87 -19.92 6.43
CA GLY A 284 -7.04 -20.78 7.26
C GLY A 284 -5.55 -20.75 6.88
N LEU A 285 -5.17 -19.93 5.89
CA LEU A 285 -3.81 -19.79 5.41
C LEU A 285 -3.19 -18.50 5.97
N PRO A 286 -2.05 -18.55 6.66
CA PRO A 286 -1.21 -17.38 6.90
C PRO A 286 -0.75 -16.76 5.57
N ILE A 287 -0.59 -15.45 5.55
CA ILE A 287 -0.12 -14.77 4.33
C ILE A 287 1.23 -15.36 3.90
N PRO A 288 1.37 -15.79 2.62
CA PRO A 288 2.57 -16.45 2.11
C PRO A 288 3.81 -15.55 2.11
N ALA A 289 4.99 -16.14 2.09
CA ALA A 289 6.26 -15.43 2.05
C ALA A 289 6.45 -14.67 0.74
N ARG A 290 7.09 -13.51 0.81
CA ARG A 290 7.66 -12.87 -0.38
C ARG A 290 8.77 -13.72 -0.96
N GLY A 291 8.89 -13.74 -2.28
CA GLY A 291 10.07 -14.27 -2.93
C GLY A 291 11.32 -13.47 -2.52
N ARG A 292 12.43 -14.18 -2.28
CA ARG A 292 13.74 -13.54 -2.07
C ARG A 292 13.96 -12.50 -3.15
N ASN A 293 14.29 -11.27 -2.76
CA ASN A 293 14.42 -10.19 -3.73
C ASN A 293 15.66 -10.35 -4.60
N GLN A 294 15.45 -10.40 -5.91
CA GLN A 294 16.48 -10.47 -6.95
C GLN A 294 16.37 -9.28 -7.92
N LYS A 295 15.31 -8.46 -7.74
CA LYS A 295 15.07 -7.28 -8.58
C LYS A 295 15.80 -6.07 -8.04
N SER A 296 16.47 -5.34 -8.91
CA SER A 296 17.09 -4.07 -8.53
C SER A 296 16.04 -3.02 -8.15
N ALA A 297 16.48 -1.94 -7.50
CA ALA A 297 15.63 -0.78 -7.19
C ALA A 297 15.03 -0.15 -8.45
N HIS A 298 15.76 -0.20 -9.57
CA HIS A 298 15.35 0.37 -10.86
C HIS A 298 14.46 -0.59 -11.70
N HIS A 299 14.23 -1.82 -11.23
CA HIS A 299 13.40 -2.76 -11.97
C HIS A 299 11.98 -2.22 -12.15
N SER A 300 11.52 -2.17 -13.38
CA SER A 300 10.17 -1.78 -13.76
C SER A 300 9.58 -2.81 -14.69
N HIS A 301 8.53 -3.49 -14.25
CA HIS A 301 7.77 -4.39 -15.12
C HIS A 301 7.06 -3.60 -16.21
N GLN A 302 7.19 -4.03 -17.45
CA GLN A 302 6.50 -3.44 -18.60
C GLN A 302 5.32 -4.34 -18.99
N PRO A 303 4.07 -3.93 -18.67
CA PRO A 303 2.90 -4.76 -18.94
C PRO A 303 2.68 -4.91 -20.44
N LYS A 304 2.31 -6.13 -20.86
CA LYS A 304 2.04 -6.50 -22.26
C LYS A 304 0.54 -6.61 -22.52
N PHE A 305 -0.22 -7.07 -21.56
CA PHE A 305 -1.67 -7.32 -21.68
C PHE A 305 -2.47 -6.28 -20.95
N LEU A 306 -2.31 -6.15 -19.64
CA LEU A 306 -2.99 -5.13 -18.86
C LEU A 306 -2.28 -3.78 -19.00
N THR A 307 -2.53 -3.11 -20.12
CA THR A 307 -1.94 -1.79 -20.44
C THR A 307 -3.00 -0.67 -20.37
N ARG A 308 -2.54 0.58 -20.26
CA ARG A 308 -3.43 1.74 -20.37
C ARG A 308 -4.17 1.79 -21.71
N ALA A 309 -3.51 1.37 -22.79
CA ALA A 309 -4.13 1.30 -24.12
C ALA A 309 -5.27 0.28 -24.15
N ALA A 310 -5.08 -0.91 -23.57
CA ALA A 310 -6.11 -1.94 -23.47
C ALA A 310 -7.31 -1.44 -22.62
N LEU A 311 -7.08 -0.80 -21.48
CA LEU A 311 -8.14 -0.21 -20.66
C LEU A 311 -8.90 0.90 -21.41
N THR A 312 -8.20 1.74 -22.17
CA THR A 312 -8.85 2.78 -23.00
C THR A 312 -9.73 2.17 -24.09
N ALA A 313 -9.25 1.12 -24.75
CA ALA A 313 -10.03 0.39 -25.74
C ALA A 313 -11.29 -0.25 -25.14
N ALA A 314 -11.16 -0.90 -23.97
CA ALA A 314 -12.29 -1.48 -23.25
C ALA A 314 -13.33 -0.41 -22.85
N ARG A 315 -12.90 0.73 -22.31
CA ARG A 315 -13.77 1.88 -21.98
C ARG A 315 -14.53 2.40 -23.20
N THR A 316 -13.84 2.52 -24.34
CA THR A 316 -14.44 2.95 -25.60
C THR A 316 -15.51 1.97 -26.09
N ALA A 317 -15.21 0.67 -26.00
CA ALA A 317 -16.17 -0.39 -26.36
C ALA A 317 -17.41 -0.37 -25.43
N ARG A 318 -17.21 -0.25 -24.11
CA ARG A 318 -18.31 -0.16 -23.14
C ARG A 318 -19.17 1.08 -23.38
N ALA A 319 -18.56 2.23 -23.62
CA ALA A 319 -19.29 3.47 -23.94
C ALA A 319 -20.17 3.32 -25.20
N ALA A 320 -19.64 2.65 -26.24
CA ALA A 320 -20.38 2.40 -27.47
C ALA A 320 -21.53 1.40 -27.29
N GLN A 321 -21.36 0.37 -26.46
CA GLN A 321 -22.33 -0.71 -26.28
C GLN A 321 -23.38 -0.41 -25.22
N ALA A 322 -22.97 0.17 -24.09
CA ALA A 322 -23.81 0.35 -22.90
C ALA A 322 -23.98 1.82 -22.47
N GLY A 323 -23.42 2.78 -23.20
CA GLY A 323 -23.53 4.21 -22.89
C GLY A 323 -22.72 4.66 -21.65
N SER A 324 -21.93 3.77 -21.04
CA SER A 324 -21.04 4.09 -19.91
C SER A 324 -19.62 3.61 -20.21
N ALA A 325 -18.62 4.45 -19.90
CA ALA A 325 -17.22 4.09 -20.02
C ALA A 325 -16.67 3.33 -18.79
N GLN A 326 -17.51 3.03 -17.80
CA GLN A 326 -17.12 2.20 -16.66
C GLN A 326 -16.88 0.77 -17.08
N LEU A 327 -15.83 0.17 -16.50
CA LEU A 327 -15.41 -1.19 -16.81
C LEU A 327 -16.13 -2.21 -15.91
N ASP A 328 -16.31 -3.43 -16.41
CA ASP A 328 -16.55 -4.60 -15.58
C ASP A 328 -15.20 -5.24 -15.23
N PHE A 329 -14.90 -5.38 -13.95
CA PHE A 329 -13.60 -5.87 -13.51
C PHE A 329 -13.34 -7.32 -13.96
N ALA A 330 -14.37 -8.17 -13.87
CA ALA A 330 -14.25 -9.58 -14.23
C ALA A 330 -14.12 -9.81 -15.75
N GLU A 331 -14.73 -8.94 -16.55
CA GLU A 331 -14.75 -9.09 -18.01
C GLU A 331 -13.62 -8.30 -18.72
N ASP A 332 -13.31 -7.08 -18.22
CA ASP A 332 -12.43 -6.15 -18.93
C ASP A 332 -11.01 -6.05 -18.34
N VAL A 333 -10.83 -6.38 -17.05
CA VAL A 333 -9.56 -6.16 -16.32
C VAL A 333 -8.92 -7.48 -15.91
N LEU A 334 -9.66 -8.35 -15.24
CA LEU A 334 -9.14 -9.60 -14.69
C LEU A 334 -8.54 -10.55 -15.75
N PRO A 335 -9.14 -10.73 -16.93
CA PRO A 335 -8.53 -11.59 -17.96
C PRO A 335 -7.16 -11.09 -18.41
N LEU A 336 -7.01 -9.79 -18.64
CA LEU A 336 -5.73 -9.16 -19.01
C LEU A 336 -4.67 -9.30 -17.91
N LEU A 337 -5.09 -9.23 -16.66
CA LEU A 337 -4.21 -9.46 -15.51
C LEU A 337 -3.75 -10.92 -15.44
N LEU A 338 -4.64 -11.87 -15.69
CA LEU A 338 -4.31 -13.29 -15.70
C LEU A 338 -3.35 -13.64 -16.85
N ASP A 339 -3.54 -13.06 -18.04
CA ASP A 339 -2.63 -13.20 -19.18
C ASP A 339 -1.23 -12.65 -18.85
N GLU A 340 -1.15 -11.49 -18.15
CA GLU A 340 0.11 -10.92 -17.69
C GLU A 340 0.85 -11.86 -16.72
N ILE A 341 0.13 -12.44 -15.77
CA ILE A 341 0.65 -13.41 -14.80
C ILE A 341 1.12 -14.69 -15.50
N ALA A 342 0.31 -15.25 -16.40
CA ALA A 342 0.64 -16.44 -17.16
C ALA A 342 1.88 -16.22 -18.03
N TYR A 343 1.98 -15.06 -18.68
CA TYR A 343 3.14 -14.70 -19.49
C TYR A 343 4.42 -14.69 -18.64
N VAL A 344 4.44 -14.00 -17.51
CA VAL A 344 5.61 -13.95 -16.63
C VAL A 344 5.94 -15.32 -16.06
N TYR A 345 4.93 -16.09 -15.67
CA TYR A 345 5.11 -17.44 -15.15
C TYR A 345 5.81 -18.37 -16.11
N TYR A 346 5.25 -18.54 -17.31
CA TYR A 346 5.78 -19.49 -18.29
C TYR A 346 7.08 -19.01 -18.92
N THR A 347 7.27 -17.70 -19.14
CA THR A 347 8.56 -17.19 -19.63
C THR A 347 9.67 -17.39 -18.61
N THR A 348 9.39 -17.18 -17.32
CA THR A 348 10.36 -17.44 -16.25
C THR A 348 10.68 -18.95 -16.16
N ALA A 349 9.65 -19.81 -16.19
CA ALA A 349 9.85 -21.27 -16.15
C ALA A 349 10.68 -21.77 -17.35
N HIS A 350 10.41 -21.26 -18.55
CA HIS A 350 11.18 -21.61 -19.75
C HIS A 350 12.64 -21.15 -19.62
N ARG A 351 12.87 -19.90 -19.21
CA ARG A 351 14.22 -19.36 -19.04
C ARG A 351 15.03 -20.20 -18.06
N THR A 352 14.50 -20.44 -16.88
CA THR A 352 15.24 -21.15 -15.80
C THR A 352 15.51 -22.62 -16.15
N ARG A 353 14.59 -23.29 -16.87
CA ARG A 353 14.84 -24.66 -17.39
C ARG A 353 15.91 -24.68 -18.46
N THR A 354 15.89 -23.71 -19.39
CA THR A 354 16.91 -23.61 -20.45
C THR A 354 18.29 -23.36 -19.85
N GLU A 355 18.41 -22.41 -18.91
CA GLU A 355 19.66 -22.09 -18.20
C GLU A 355 20.18 -23.31 -17.41
N ALA A 356 19.31 -24.06 -16.76
CA ALA A 356 19.66 -25.27 -16.03
C ALA A 356 20.16 -26.39 -16.96
N ALA A 357 19.54 -26.57 -18.12
CA ALA A 357 19.95 -27.54 -19.12
C ALA A 357 21.33 -27.21 -19.73
N GLU A 358 21.55 -25.94 -20.09
CA GLU A 358 22.84 -25.43 -20.55
C GLU A 358 23.96 -25.61 -19.51
N ALA A 359 23.66 -25.33 -18.22
CA ALA A 359 24.60 -25.53 -17.14
C ALA A 359 24.97 -27.00 -16.91
N ALA A 360 24.00 -27.90 -17.01
CA ALA A 360 24.23 -29.35 -16.93
C ALA A 360 25.10 -29.86 -18.07
N GLU A 361 24.83 -29.46 -19.31
CA GLU A 361 25.63 -29.82 -20.50
C GLU A 361 27.07 -29.26 -20.36
N ALA A 362 27.25 -28.05 -19.90
CA ALA A 362 28.56 -27.48 -19.66
C ALA A 362 29.37 -28.25 -18.59
N ALA A 363 28.70 -28.70 -17.51
CA ALA A 363 29.31 -29.51 -16.45
C ALA A 363 29.75 -30.91 -16.97
N GLU A 364 28.93 -31.56 -17.80
CA GLU A 364 29.29 -32.85 -18.44
C GLU A 364 30.48 -32.70 -19.36
N ASN A 365 30.51 -31.67 -20.21
CA ASN A 365 31.62 -31.39 -21.12
C ASN A 365 32.94 -31.08 -20.38
N THR A 366 32.87 -30.45 -19.22
CA THR A 366 34.05 -30.20 -18.37
C THR A 366 34.59 -31.49 -17.77
N THR A 367 33.74 -32.44 -17.43
CA THR A 367 34.11 -33.74 -16.86
C THR A 367 34.70 -34.68 -17.90
N THR A 368 34.30 -34.57 -19.16
CA THR A 368 34.75 -35.42 -20.29
C THR A 368 35.99 -34.87 -20.99
N GLY A 369 36.53 -33.71 -20.60
CA GLY A 369 37.77 -33.16 -21.16
C GLY A 369 37.69 -32.66 -22.60
N THR A 370 36.50 -32.50 -23.14
CA THR A 370 36.27 -32.02 -24.50
C THR A 370 36.26 -30.47 -24.50
N THR A 371 37.34 -29.86 -24.99
CA THR A 371 37.43 -28.39 -25.19
C THR A 371 36.62 -27.97 -26.41
N GLY A 372 35.29 -28.03 -26.31
CA GLY A 372 34.38 -27.44 -27.27
C GLY A 372 34.14 -25.97 -26.87
N THR A 373 34.29 -25.06 -27.82
CA THR A 373 33.97 -23.64 -27.64
C THR A 373 32.48 -23.52 -27.29
N VAL A 374 32.16 -23.20 -26.03
CA VAL A 374 30.78 -23.00 -25.59
C VAL A 374 30.22 -21.75 -26.27
N THR A 375 29.48 -21.94 -27.36
CA THR A 375 28.65 -20.90 -28.03
C THR A 375 27.26 -20.78 -27.40
N GLY A 376 27.09 -21.27 -26.15
CA GLY A 376 25.79 -21.50 -25.53
C GLY A 376 24.92 -20.28 -25.28
N THR A 377 25.50 -19.10 -24.98
CA THR A 377 24.70 -17.94 -24.50
C THR A 377 23.84 -17.26 -25.57
N SER A 378 24.21 -17.28 -26.86
CA SER A 378 23.43 -16.61 -27.91
C SER A 378 22.30 -17.47 -28.48
N ALA A 379 22.45 -18.79 -28.50
CA ALA A 379 21.45 -19.71 -29.02
C ALA A 379 20.26 -19.83 -28.04
N GLY A 380 20.49 -19.99 -26.76
CA GLY A 380 19.45 -20.06 -25.73
C GLY A 380 18.62 -18.78 -25.63
N VAL A 381 19.25 -17.60 -25.73
CA VAL A 381 18.52 -16.32 -25.78
C VAL A 381 17.54 -16.27 -26.96
N GLY A 382 17.96 -16.70 -28.17
CA GLY A 382 17.09 -16.71 -29.34
C GLY A 382 15.91 -17.69 -29.25
N VAL A 383 16.10 -18.83 -28.56
CA VAL A 383 15.01 -19.80 -28.30
C VAL A 383 14.01 -19.23 -27.28
N HIS A 384 14.49 -18.66 -26.19
CA HIS A 384 13.65 -18.05 -25.19
C HIS A 384 12.83 -16.87 -25.74
N GLU A 385 13.44 -15.98 -26.52
CA GLU A 385 12.75 -14.84 -27.13
C GLU A 385 11.68 -15.29 -28.14
N ARG A 386 11.91 -16.38 -28.88
CA ARG A 386 10.92 -16.96 -29.78
C ARG A 386 9.72 -17.49 -29.01
N PHE A 387 9.97 -18.31 -27.97
CA PHE A 387 8.94 -18.82 -27.09
C PHE A 387 8.11 -17.68 -26.48
N ALA A 388 8.76 -16.64 -25.96
CA ALA A 388 8.08 -15.49 -25.35
C ALA A 388 7.17 -14.74 -26.33
N ARG A 389 7.58 -14.62 -27.61
CA ARG A 389 6.73 -14.01 -28.66
C ARG A 389 5.54 -14.89 -29.02
N GLU A 390 5.74 -16.21 -29.20
CA GLU A 390 4.70 -17.16 -29.51
C GLU A 390 3.67 -17.26 -28.38
N LEU A 391 4.13 -17.30 -27.12
CA LEU A 391 3.27 -17.28 -25.95
C LEU A 391 2.43 -16.01 -25.89
N ALA A 392 3.02 -14.85 -26.13
CA ALA A 392 2.27 -13.59 -26.16
C ALA A 392 1.20 -13.58 -27.25
N ASP A 393 1.49 -14.11 -28.46
CA ASP A 393 0.50 -14.23 -29.55
C ASP A 393 -0.65 -15.18 -29.18
N HIS A 394 -0.35 -16.31 -28.52
CA HIS A 394 -1.38 -17.24 -28.07
C HIS A 394 -2.30 -16.62 -27.01
N LEU A 395 -1.73 -15.97 -25.99
CA LEU A 395 -2.49 -15.28 -24.94
C LEU A 395 -3.36 -14.17 -25.53
N HIS A 396 -2.81 -13.30 -26.39
CA HIS A 396 -3.59 -12.23 -27.03
C HIS A 396 -4.77 -12.73 -27.85
N ARG A 397 -4.70 -13.96 -28.38
CA ARG A 397 -5.76 -14.56 -29.20
C ARG A 397 -6.65 -15.54 -28.43
N GLY A 398 -6.41 -15.71 -27.12
CA GLY A 398 -7.14 -16.68 -26.31
C GLY A 398 -7.00 -18.12 -26.82
N ARG A 399 -5.83 -18.48 -27.37
CA ARG A 399 -5.56 -19.83 -27.88
C ARG A 399 -5.14 -20.77 -26.78
N ASP A 400 -5.41 -22.05 -26.97
CA ASP A 400 -4.90 -23.12 -26.11
C ASP A 400 -3.35 -23.12 -26.10
N LEU A 401 -2.79 -23.18 -24.90
CA LEU A 401 -1.35 -23.16 -24.65
C LEU A 401 -0.71 -24.56 -24.67
N SER A 402 -1.49 -25.63 -24.59
CA SER A 402 -0.98 -27.02 -24.36
C SER A 402 0.12 -27.41 -25.35
N VAL A 403 -0.14 -27.26 -26.63
CA VAL A 403 0.83 -27.65 -27.70
C VAL A 403 2.10 -26.80 -27.66
N LEU A 404 1.95 -25.50 -27.36
CA LEU A 404 3.09 -24.59 -27.24
C LEU A 404 3.95 -24.94 -26.00
N LEU A 405 3.30 -25.21 -24.86
CA LEU A 405 3.99 -25.58 -23.63
C LEU A 405 4.68 -26.95 -23.74
N ASP A 406 4.02 -27.94 -24.35
CA ASP A 406 4.63 -29.25 -24.60
C ASP A 406 5.87 -29.10 -25.47
N GLY A 407 5.77 -28.36 -26.59
CA GLY A 407 6.89 -28.09 -27.49
C GLY A 407 8.05 -27.31 -26.85
N ALA A 408 7.78 -26.55 -25.80
CA ALA A 408 8.76 -25.80 -24.99
C ALA A 408 9.29 -26.60 -23.79
N GLY A 409 8.90 -27.85 -23.61
CA GLY A 409 9.27 -28.68 -22.45
C GLY A 409 8.63 -28.24 -21.14
N LEU A 410 7.46 -27.60 -21.22
CA LEU A 410 6.70 -27.05 -20.04
C LEU A 410 5.36 -27.76 -19.85
N GLY A 411 5.10 -28.87 -20.53
CA GLY A 411 3.81 -29.58 -20.45
C GLY A 411 3.47 -30.14 -19.08
N ASP A 412 4.46 -30.31 -18.20
CA ASP A 412 4.30 -30.68 -16.79
C ASP A 412 4.04 -29.47 -15.86
N VAL A 413 4.16 -28.24 -16.37
CA VAL A 413 4.00 -27.01 -15.57
C VAL A 413 2.53 -26.64 -15.48
N ALA A 414 1.92 -26.86 -14.32
CA ALA A 414 0.53 -26.51 -14.07
C ALA A 414 0.29 -24.99 -14.18
N PRO A 415 -0.86 -24.54 -14.70
CA PRO A 415 -1.19 -23.12 -14.76
C PRO A 415 -1.34 -22.51 -13.37
N VAL A 416 -1.05 -21.21 -13.26
CA VAL A 416 -1.24 -20.46 -12.00
C VAL A 416 -2.73 -20.20 -11.79
N ASP A 417 -3.28 -20.79 -10.73
CA ASP A 417 -4.63 -20.50 -10.27
C ASP A 417 -4.57 -19.64 -8.99
N LEU A 418 -4.81 -18.34 -9.14
CA LEU A 418 -4.78 -17.39 -8.02
C LEU A 418 -5.83 -17.71 -6.95
N LYS A 419 -7.00 -18.26 -7.33
CA LYS A 419 -8.06 -18.60 -6.39
C LYS A 419 -7.68 -19.82 -5.57
N ALA A 420 -7.09 -20.84 -6.19
CA ALA A 420 -6.57 -22.02 -5.51
C ALA A 420 -5.42 -21.64 -4.56
N LEU A 421 -4.48 -20.80 -5.01
CA LEU A 421 -3.38 -20.30 -4.17
C LEU A 421 -3.88 -19.50 -2.96
N ALA A 422 -4.92 -18.69 -3.13
CA ALA A 422 -5.48 -17.91 -2.03
C ALA A 422 -6.37 -18.73 -1.07
N ARG A 423 -6.87 -19.87 -1.50
CA ARG A 423 -7.79 -20.73 -0.74
C ARG A 423 -7.44 -22.21 -0.90
N PRO A 424 -6.22 -22.64 -0.52
CA PRO A 424 -5.75 -24.00 -0.78
C PRO A 424 -6.58 -25.07 -0.06
N PHE A 425 -7.32 -24.70 0.98
CA PHE A 425 -8.17 -25.60 1.76
C PHE A 425 -9.66 -25.51 1.37
N ALA A 426 -10.00 -24.86 0.26
CA ALA A 426 -11.39 -24.71 -0.18
C ALA A 426 -12.04 -26.08 -0.46
N GLY A 427 -13.19 -26.32 0.17
CA GLY A 427 -13.91 -27.59 0.03
C GLY A 427 -13.31 -28.80 0.74
N MET A 428 -12.12 -28.68 1.33
CA MET A 428 -11.49 -29.75 2.08
C MET A 428 -12.14 -29.96 3.47
N ARG A 429 -12.15 -31.19 3.94
CA ARG A 429 -12.48 -31.56 5.31
C ARG A 429 -11.31 -32.32 5.88
N PHE A 430 -11.00 -32.07 7.14
CA PHE A 430 -9.91 -32.70 7.85
C PHE A 430 -10.46 -33.61 8.94
N ASP A 431 -9.78 -34.73 9.22
CA ASP A 431 -10.22 -35.67 10.24
C ASP A 431 -9.93 -35.19 11.67
N SER A 432 -8.93 -34.29 11.81
CA SER A 432 -8.53 -33.75 13.12
C SER A 432 -7.76 -32.43 12.96
N ALA A 433 -7.55 -31.71 14.06
CA ALA A 433 -6.66 -30.54 14.13
C ALA A 433 -5.20 -30.92 13.79
N GLY A 434 -4.75 -32.14 14.16
CA GLY A 434 -3.43 -32.64 13.77
C GLY A 434 -3.28 -32.81 12.27
N ALA A 435 -4.26 -33.43 11.60
CA ALA A 435 -4.26 -33.60 10.16
C ALA A 435 -4.26 -32.27 9.41
N PHE A 436 -5.03 -31.29 9.89
CA PHE A 436 -4.98 -29.93 9.32
C PHE A 436 -3.60 -29.28 9.52
N ARG A 437 -3.01 -29.37 10.71
CA ARG A 437 -1.66 -28.84 11.00
C ARG A 437 -0.60 -29.41 10.06
N GLU A 438 -0.57 -30.72 9.87
CA GLU A 438 0.37 -31.39 8.96
C GLU A 438 0.21 -30.89 7.53
N HIS A 439 -1.03 -30.78 7.05
CA HIS A 439 -1.32 -30.27 5.71
C HIS A 439 -0.95 -28.80 5.57
N LEU A 440 -1.25 -27.95 6.57
CA LEU A 440 -0.85 -26.55 6.59
C LEU A 440 0.68 -26.41 6.52
N LEU A 441 1.42 -27.19 7.30
CA LEU A 441 2.89 -27.18 7.28
C LEU A 441 3.44 -27.62 5.92
N THR A 442 2.79 -28.55 5.23
CA THR A 442 3.15 -28.93 3.86
C THR A 442 2.98 -27.75 2.90
N VAL A 443 1.81 -27.09 2.89
CA VAL A 443 1.54 -25.93 2.03
C VAL A 443 2.52 -24.78 2.34
N MET A 444 2.83 -24.53 3.61
CA MET A 444 3.79 -23.50 4.00
C MET A 444 5.22 -23.84 3.55
N ARG A 445 5.61 -25.10 3.60
CA ARG A 445 6.94 -25.54 3.13
C ARG A 445 7.08 -25.34 1.62
N GLU A 446 6.07 -25.75 0.86
CA GLU A 446 6.04 -25.54 -0.58
C GLU A 446 6.13 -24.04 -0.94
N ASP A 447 5.42 -23.19 -0.21
CA ASP A 447 5.51 -21.72 -0.40
C ASP A 447 6.92 -21.19 -0.06
N LEU A 448 7.53 -21.64 1.04
CA LEU A 448 8.87 -21.26 1.43
C LEU A 448 9.91 -21.69 0.37
N ASP A 449 9.78 -22.88 -0.19
CA ASP A 449 10.67 -23.37 -1.26
C ASP A 449 10.53 -22.50 -2.51
N GLN A 450 9.31 -22.15 -2.93
CA GLN A 450 9.09 -21.19 -4.01
C GLN A 450 9.66 -19.80 -3.69
N ALA A 451 9.55 -19.34 -2.45
CA ALA A 451 10.09 -18.05 -2.03
C ALA A 451 11.63 -18.01 -2.06
N ARG A 452 12.30 -19.10 -1.73
CA ARG A 452 13.77 -19.24 -1.79
C ARG A 452 14.30 -19.17 -3.23
N LEU A 453 13.54 -19.64 -4.23
CA LEU A 453 13.90 -19.48 -5.65
C LEU A 453 13.98 -17.99 -6.04
N GLY A 454 13.22 -17.13 -5.37
CA GLY A 454 13.27 -15.69 -5.58
C GLY A 454 12.16 -15.15 -6.48
N ASN A 455 12.16 -13.82 -6.65
CA ASN A 455 11.11 -13.11 -7.41
C ASN A 455 11.53 -12.73 -8.85
N ALA A 456 12.65 -13.26 -9.33
CA ALA A 456 13.08 -13.18 -10.73
C ALA A 456 13.28 -14.57 -11.33
N ASP A 457 13.89 -15.51 -10.59
CA ASP A 457 14.19 -16.87 -11.04
C ASP A 457 13.15 -17.91 -10.62
N GLY A 458 12.37 -17.62 -9.55
CA GLY A 458 11.25 -18.45 -9.12
C GLY A 458 10.00 -18.15 -9.94
N PRO A 459 9.52 -19.04 -10.83
CA PRO A 459 8.40 -18.74 -11.73
C PRO A 459 7.15 -18.27 -11.00
N LEU A 460 6.76 -18.96 -9.92
CA LEU A 460 5.57 -18.59 -9.14
C LEU A 460 5.70 -17.22 -8.49
N LYS A 461 6.82 -16.95 -7.79
CA LYS A 461 7.00 -15.67 -7.10
C LYS A 461 7.24 -14.52 -8.05
N ALA A 462 7.86 -14.76 -9.23
CA ALA A 462 7.95 -13.75 -10.30
C ALA A 462 6.56 -13.38 -10.85
N ALA A 463 5.70 -14.38 -11.09
CA ALA A 463 4.33 -14.18 -11.54
C ALA A 463 3.45 -13.46 -10.51
N LEU A 464 3.54 -13.81 -9.23
CA LEU A 464 2.79 -13.13 -8.16
C LEU A 464 3.26 -11.69 -7.93
N ASP A 465 4.54 -11.39 -8.19
CA ASP A 465 5.07 -10.03 -8.10
C ASP A 465 4.42 -9.07 -9.14
N VAL A 466 3.88 -9.61 -10.25
CA VAL A 466 3.09 -8.83 -11.22
C VAL A 466 1.94 -8.10 -10.54
N LEU A 467 1.23 -8.74 -9.61
CA LEU A 467 0.15 -8.12 -8.84
C LEU A 467 0.57 -6.82 -8.14
N ARG A 468 1.83 -6.71 -7.74
CA ARG A 468 2.42 -5.53 -7.14
C ARG A 468 2.91 -4.54 -8.21
N ASP A 469 3.60 -5.05 -9.22
CA ASP A 469 4.33 -4.23 -10.18
C ASP A 469 3.39 -3.48 -11.13
N ILE A 470 2.23 -4.07 -11.50
CA ILE A 470 1.22 -3.42 -12.37
C ILE A 470 0.09 -2.71 -11.60
N ARG A 471 0.21 -2.58 -10.29
CA ARG A 471 -0.81 -1.96 -9.44
C ARG A 471 -1.28 -0.60 -9.95
N ASN A 472 -0.37 0.19 -10.53
CA ASN A 472 -0.73 1.50 -11.09
C ASN A 472 -1.69 1.40 -12.29
N VAL A 473 -1.61 0.34 -13.09
CA VAL A 473 -2.54 0.13 -14.21
C VAL A 473 -3.90 -0.32 -13.69
N VAL A 474 -3.92 -1.19 -12.67
CA VAL A 474 -5.18 -1.55 -12.00
C VAL A 474 -5.84 -0.31 -11.38
N ARG A 475 -5.08 0.61 -10.78
CA ARG A 475 -5.60 1.89 -10.28
C ARG A 475 -6.23 2.73 -11.39
N ASP A 476 -5.62 2.78 -12.57
CA ASP A 476 -6.19 3.49 -13.72
C ASP A 476 -7.57 2.91 -14.12
N ALA A 477 -7.84 1.62 -13.83
CA ALA A 477 -9.15 1.01 -14.05
C ALA A 477 -10.17 1.33 -12.95
N VAL A 478 -9.74 1.44 -11.69
CA VAL A 478 -10.61 1.45 -10.50
C VAL A 478 -10.84 2.86 -9.94
N ASP A 479 -9.81 3.72 -9.90
CA ASP A 479 -9.84 5.04 -9.26
C ASP A 479 -11.02 5.89 -9.77
N PHE A 480 -11.61 6.69 -8.88
CA PHE A 480 -12.69 7.62 -9.20
C PHE A 480 -13.93 6.97 -9.82
N GLY A 481 -14.25 5.74 -9.41
CA GLY A 481 -15.44 5.03 -9.89
C GLY A 481 -15.31 4.54 -11.33
N GLY A 482 -14.11 4.15 -11.74
CA GLY A 482 -13.83 3.61 -13.07
C GLY A 482 -14.48 2.26 -13.38
N LEU A 483 -15.02 1.57 -12.36
CA LEU A 483 -15.78 0.33 -12.50
C LEU A 483 -17.28 0.57 -12.37
N LEU A 484 -18.08 -0.30 -12.97
CA LEU A 484 -19.51 -0.39 -12.70
C LEU A 484 -19.74 -0.68 -11.20
N PRO A 485 -20.71 -0.02 -10.52
CA PRO A 485 -21.01 -0.22 -9.10
C PRO A 485 -21.14 -1.69 -8.68
N ALA A 486 -21.89 -2.50 -9.42
CA ALA A 486 -22.08 -3.92 -9.10
C ALA A 486 -20.79 -4.73 -9.24
N SER A 487 -20.00 -4.49 -10.30
CA SER A 487 -18.71 -5.13 -10.51
C SER A 487 -17.68 -4.70 -9.47
N HIS A 488 -17.67 -3.42 -9.06
CA HIS A 488 -16.81 -2.93 -7.99
C HIS A 488 -17.03 -3.74 -6.70
N VAL A 489 -18.29 -3.93 -6.29
CA VAL A 489 -18.63 -4.66 -5.06
C VAL A 489 -18.38 -6.16 -5.19
N ARG A 490 -18.84 -6.77 -6.30
CA ARG A 490 -18.82 -8.23 -6.48
C ARG A 490 -17.42 -8.74 -6.79
N ASP A 491 -16.78 -8.14 -7.81
CA ASP A 491 -15.57 -8.69 -8.41
C ASP A 491 -14.31 -8.09 -7.81
N PHE A 492 -14.33 -6.76 -7.57
CA PHE A 492 -13.16 -6.06 -7.04
C PHE A 492 -13.07 -6.18 -5.50
N ASP A 493 -14.06 -5.67 -4.73
CA ASP A 493 -13.97 -5.63 -3.26
C ASP A 493 -14.06 -7.01 -2.62
N ARG A 494 -14.99 -7.85 -3.08
CA ARG A 494 -15.27 -9.14 -2.44
C ARG A 494 -14.29 -10.23 -2.86
N ASP A 495 -13.92 -10.27 -4.16
CA ASP A 495 -13.12 -11.36 -4.73
C ASP A 495 -11.65 -10.97 -4.92
N TYR A 496 -11.38 -9.87 -5.66
CA TYR A 496 -10.01 -9.51 -6.03
C TYR A 496 -9.20 -8.94 -4.86
N LEU A 497 -9.72 -7.98 -4.10
CA LEU A 497 -8.96 -7.32 -3.02
C LEU A 497 -8.41 -8.30 -1.97
N PRO A 498 -9.20 -9.24 -1.41
CA PRO A 498 -8.68 -10.20 -0.44
C PRO A 498 -7.63 -11.15 -1.03
N MET A 499 -7.82 -11.58 -2.28
CA MET A 499 -6.87 -12.42 -3.01
C MET A 499 -5.57 -11.66 -3.27
N ASN A 500 -5.66 -10.44 -3.80
CA ASN A 500 -4.50 -9.59 -4.05
C ASN A 500 -3.74 -9.25 -2.75
N ALA A 501 -4.45 -8.94 -1.66
CA ALA A 501 -3.83 -8.67 -0.37
C ALA A 501 -3.04 -9.87 0.17
N LEU A 502 -3.57 -11.09 -0.01
CA LEU A 502 -2.91 -12.32 0.41
C LEU A 502 -1.69 -12.65 -0.45
N LEU A 503 -1.80 -12.51 -1.79
CA LEU A 503 -0.78 -13.02 -2.71
C LEU A 503 0.30 -11.99 -3.10
N SER A 504 0.02 -10.67 -2.97
CA SER A 504 0.97 -9.62 -3.41
C SER A 504 1.79 -8.98 -2.30
N ALA A 505 1.42 -9.16 -1.03
CA ALA A 505 1.92 -8.33 0.07
C ALA A 505 2.73 -9.08 1.14
N GLY A 506 3.10 -10.32 0.96
CA GLY A 506 3.71 -11.21 1.94
C GLY A 506 4.80 -10.60 2.84
N PRO A 507 5.04 -11.17 4.03
CA PRO A 507 6.13 -10.79 4.92
C PRO A 507 7.49 -11.26 4.39
N PRO A 508 8.61 -10.82 4.99
CA PRO A 508 9.92 -11.42 4.77
C PRO A 508 9.88 -12.96 4.94
N LEU A 509 10.68 -13.66 4.14
CA LEU A 509 10.83 -15.11 4.18
C LEU A 509 11.05 -15.62 5.61
N GLU A 510 11.97 -15.00 6.34
CA GLU A 510 12.29 -15.31 7.73
C GLU A 510 11.06 -15.34 8.64
N ARG A 511 10.12 -14.40 8.47
CA ARG A 511 8.92 -14.34 9.32
C ARG A 511 8.00 -15.53 9.13
N VAL A 512 7.92 -16.07 7.90
CA VAL A 512 7.13 -17.28 7.63
C VAL A 512 7.85 -18.52 8.13
N GLU A 513 9.19 -18.57 8.05
CA GLU A 513 10.00 -19.63 8.65
C GLU A 513 9.86 -19.65 10.18
N GLN A 514 9.87 -18.49 10.83
CA GLN A 514 9.61 -18.36 12.27
C GLN A 514 8.21 -18.85 12.63
N LEU A 515 7.18 -18.46 11.88
CA LEU A 515 5.82 -18.96 12.10
C LEU A 515 5.73 -20.48 11.88
N TYR A 516 6.38 -21.01 10.84
CA TYR A 516 6.45 -22.44 10.60
C TYR A 516 6.99 -23.19 11.83
N ALA A 517 8.09 -22.71 12.41
CA ALA A 517 8.69 -23.28 13.61
C ALA A 517 7.73 -23.26 14.82
N LEU A 518 7.04 -22.13 15.03
CA LEU A 518 6.06 -22.00 16.12
C LEU A 518 4.87 -22.96 15.96
N ILE A 519 4.37 -23.15 14.73
CA ILE A 519 3.28 -24.10 14.45
C ILE A 519 3.76 -25.53 14.63
N ALA A 520 4.95 -25.88 14.11
CA ALA A 520 5.52 -27.21 14.24
C ALA A 520 5.71 -27.61 15.71
N GLN A 521 6.09 -26.66 16.58
CA GLN A 521 6.30 -26.88 18.02
C GLN A 521 5.01 -26.73 18.86
N GLY A 522 3.87 -26.32 18.26
CA GLY A 522 2.59 -26.17 18.96
C GLY A 522 2.48 -24.94 19.85
N ILE A 523 3.33 -23.93 19.66
CA ILE A 523 3.22 -22.61 20.32
C ILE A 523 2.08 -21.81 19.67
N VAL A 524 1.96 -21.94 18.35
CA VAL A 524 0.88 -21.36 17.54
C VAL A 524 0.04 -22.49 16.94
N ASP A 525 -1.25 -22.46 17.22
CA ASP A 525 -2.24 -23.31 16.58
C ASP A 525 -3.05 -22.46 15.56
N VAL A 526 -3.10 -22.89 14.31
CA VAL A 526 -4.02 -22.35 13.32
C VAL A 526 -5.29 -23.20 13.32
N THR A 527 -6.43 -22.57 13.60
CA THR A 527 -7.72 -23.27 13.79
C THR A 527 -8.23 -23.96 12.53
N GLY A 528 -7.96 -23.36 11.36
CA GLY A 528 -8.41 -23.88 10.06
C GLY A 528 -9.16 -22.86 9.23
N PRO A 529 -9.65 -23.26 8.03
CA PRO A 529 -10.48 -22.39 7.19
C PRO A 529 -11.84 -22.14 7.82
N LEU A 530 -12.48 -21.03 7.41
CA LEU A 530 -13.81 -20.60 7.92
C LEU A 530 -13.88 -20.51 9.44
N THR A 531 -12.79 -20.08 10.08
CA THR A 531 -12.73 -19.91 11.54
C THR A 531 -13.80 -18.94 12.01
N ARG A 532 -14.52 -19.34 13.06
CA ARG A 532 -15.51 -18.54 13.76
C ARG A 532 -15.00 -18.17 15.15
N PHE A 533 -15.24 -16.92 15.53
CA PHE A 533 -14.97 -16.36 16.85
C PHE A 533 -16.33 -16.01 17.49
N ALA A 534 -16.52 -16.44 18.72
CA ALA A 534 -17.75 -16.21 19.47
C ALA A 534 -17.45 -16.08 20.97
N THR A 535 -18.46 -15.94 21.78
CA THR A 535 -18.40 -15.81 23.24
C THR A 535 -19.08 -17.01 23.90
N ASP A 536 -18.62 -17.40 25.08
CA ASP A 536 -19.24 -18.42 25.96
C ASP A 536 -19.54 -17.75 27.31
N GLU A 537 -20.80 -17.35 27.49
CA GLU A 537 -21.30 -16.69 28.71
C GLU A 537 -21.14 -17.58 29.96
N THR A 538 -21.16 -18.91 29.79
CA THR A 538 -21.08 -19.85 30.92
C THR A 538 -19.66 -19.89 31.51
N THR A 539 -18.65 -19.78 30.64
CA THR A 539 -17.24 -19.84 31.06
C THR A 539 -16.57 -18.48 31.12
N GLY A 540 -17.24 -17.41 30.62
CA GLY A 540 -16.67 -16.07 30.52
C GLY A 540 -15.46 -16.00 29.59
N THR A 541 -15.41 -16.84 28.54
CA THR A 541 -14.28 -16.91 27.61
C THR A 541 -14.71 -16.68 26.16
N PHE A 542 -13.77 -16.21 25.33
CA PHE A 542 -13.96 -16.28 23.89
C PHE A 542 -13.80 -17.71 23.40
N THR A 543 -14.47 -18.04 22.31
CA THR A 543 -14.35 -19.35 21.65
C THR A 543 -13.90 -19.18 20.21
N VAL A 544 -13.09 -20.10 19.74
CA VAL A 544 -12.60 -20.14 18.36
C VAL A 544 -12.67 -21.57 17.83
N ALA A 545 -13.19 -21.76 16.63
CA ALA A 545 -13.32 -23.07 16.00
C ALA A 545 -13.44 -22.95 14.47
N SER A 546 -13.04 -24.01 13.75
CA SER A 546 -13.36 -24.22 12.34
C SER A 546 -14.32 -25.41 12.18
N ALA A 547 -15.40 -25.22 11.43
CA ALA A 547 -16.33 -26.32 11.14
C ALA A 547 -15.75 -27.39 10.19
N GLN A 548 -14.65 -27.06 9.49
CA GLN A 548 -13.95 -27.98 8.58
C GLN A 548 -12.88 -28.82 9.27
N VAL A 549 -12.56 -28.50 10.55
CA VAL A 549 -11.48 -29.13 11.31
C VAL A 549 -12.01 -29.61 12.67
N PRO A 550 -12.42 -30.86 12.80
CA PRO A 550 -12.81 -31.45 14.10
C PRO A 550 -11.69 -31.33 15.12
N GLY A 551 -12.05 -31.03 16.37
CA GLY A 551 -11.08 -30.85 17.46
C GLY A 551 -10.33 -29.51 17.45
N SER A 552 -10.67 -28.58 16.55
CA SER A 552 -10.06 -27.24 16.50
C SER A 552 -10.63 -26.26 17.53
N PHE A 553 -11.66 -26.66 18.30
CA PHE A 553 -12.27 -25.81 19.31
C PHE A 553 -11.29 -25.44 20.43
N ALA A 554 -11.18 -24.14 20.71
CA ALA A 554 -10.43 -23.64 21.85
C ALA A 554 -11.19 -22.52 22.57
N ARG A 555 -10.87 -22.33 23.85
CA ARG A 555 -11.30 -21.21 24.68
C ARG A 555 -10.11 -20.29 24.91
N ALA A 556 -10.38 -18.97 24.92
CA ALA A 556 -9.36 -17.95 25.13
C ALA A 556 -9.86 -16.86 26.09
N THR A 557 -8.97 -16.37 26.95
CA THR A 557 -9.24 -15.24 27.85
C THR A 557 -9.03 -13.89 27.19
N ALA A 558 -8.31 -13.87 26.06
CA ALA A 558 -8.13 -12.68 25.24
C ALA A 558 -8.42 -12.98 23.77
N LEU A 559 -9.04 -12.03 23.09
CA LEU A 559 -9.25 -12.03 21.64
C LEU A 559 -8.62 -10.78 21.03
N ILE A 560 -7.70 -10.96 20.10
CA ILE A 560 -7.04 -9.87 19.37
C ILE A 560 -7.53 -9.88 17.92
N ASP A 561 -8.01 -8.74 17.45
CA ASP A 561 -8.24 -8.56 16.02
C ASP A 561 -6.95 -8.05 15.35
N ALA A 562 -6.23 -8.93 14.67
CA ALA A 562 -4.98 -8.60 13.97
C ALA A 562 -5.23 -8.12 12.53
N ARG A 563 -6.27 -7.29 12.32
CA ARG A 563 -6.60 -6.69 11.03
C ARG A 563 -6.56 -5.18 11.17
N ILE A 564 -5.90 -4.50 10.23
CA ILE A 564 -5.95 -3.03 10.20
C ILE A 564 -7.36 -2.61 9.72
N PRO A 565 -8.03 -1.70 10.44
CA PRO A 565 -9.33 -1.18 10.01
C PRO A 565 -9.24 -0.52 8.64
N THR A 566 -10.20 -0.84 7.78
CA THR A 566 -10.35 -0.17 6.49
C THR A 566 -10.84 1.27 6.73
N PRO A 567 -10.27 2.29 6.08
CA PRO A 567 -10.79 3.66 6.18
C PRO A 567 -12.28 3.72 5.83
N ASP A 568 -13.06 4.38 6.67
CA ASP A 568 -14.50 4.62 6.43
C ASP A 568 -14.85 6.00 7.01
N LEU A 569 -15.07 6.95 6.12
CA LEU A 569 -15.38 8.33 6.50
C LEU A 569 -16.63 8.42 7.38
N ALA A 570 -17.63 7.56 7.16
CA ALA A 570 -18.87 7.57 7.92
C ALA A 570 -18.69 7.08 9.36
N ARG A 571 -17.70 6.23 9.60
CA ARG A 571 -17.41 5.57 10.88
C ARG A 571 -16.18 6.11 11.59
N ASP A 572 -15.44 7.04 10.98
CA ASP A 572 -14.23 7.63 11.57
C ASP A 572 -14.54 8.35 12.88
N THR A 573 -13.82 7.97 13.93
CA THR A 573 -14.03 8.50 15.30
C THR A 573 -13.20 9.73 15.59
N SER A 574 -12.32 10.17 14.69
CA SER A 574 -11.47 11.34 14.92
C SER A 574 -12.32 12.62 15.10
N PRO A 575 -12.00 13.47 16.06
CA PRO A 575 -12.74 14.72 16.25
C PRO A 575 -12.79 15.57 14.97
N LEU A 576 -11.68 15.66 14.25
CA LEU A 576 -11.58 16.40 13.00
C LEU A 576 -12.58 15.92 11.96
N ILE A 577 -12.58 14.61 11.63
CA ILE A 577 -13.45 14.07 10.59
C ILE A 577 -14.92 14.11 11.01
N ARG A 578 -15.24 13.82 12.27
CA ARG A 578 -16.60 13.96 12.79
C ARG A 578 -17.11 15.40 12.64
N ARG A 579 -16.25 16.38 12.94
CA ARG A 579 -16.60 17.78 12.80
C ARG A 579 -16.78 18.20 11.35
N LEU A 580 -15.85 17.84 10.46
CA LEU A 580 -15.96 18.13 9.02
C LEU A 580 -17.25 17.55 8.41
N ARG A 581 -17.64 16.34 8.81
CA ARG A 581 -18.91 15.71 8.38
C ARG A 581 -20.12 16.46 8.93
N ALA A 582 -20.13 16.79 10.22
CA ALA A 582 -21.24 17.50 10.87
C ALA A 582 -21.47 18.89 10.24
N ASP A 583 -20.40 19.56 9.84
CA ASP A 583 -20.44 20.88 9.19
C ASP A 583 -20.70 20.79 7.69
N GLY A 584 -20.82 19.60 7.11
CA GLY A 584 -21.05 19.39 5.68
C GLY A 584 -19.86 19.75 4.79
N LEU A 585 -18.64 19.81 5.36
CA LEU A 585 -17.41 20.18 4.65
C LEU A 585 -16.77 18.99 3.92
N VAL A 586 -17.24 17.79 4.17
CA VAL A 586 -16.81 16.56 3.47
C VAL A 586 -18.02 15.67 3.19
N ARG A 587 -17.86 14.80 2.19
CA ARG A 587 -18.83 13.74 1.89
C ARG A 587 -18.12 12.44 1.52
N THR A 588 -18.86 11.33 1.63
CA THR A 588 -18.40 10.02 1.18
C THR A 588 -18.46 9.91 -0.34
N PHE A 589 -17.41 9.39 -0.94
CA PHE A 589 -17.38 9.11 -2.37
C PHE A 589 -18.40 8.00 -2.72
N THR A 590 -19.18 8.26 -3.75
CA THR A 590 -20.20 7.34 -4.25
C THR A 590 -19.98 7.09 -5.73
N ILE A 591 -19.75 5.84 -6.10
CA ILE A 591 -19.70 5.41 -7.49
C ILE A 591 -21.13 5.43 -8.03
N GLN A 592 -21.36 6.23 -9.07
CA GLN A 592 -22.62 6.28 -9.80
C GLN A 592 -22.47 5.51 -11.12
N GLY A 593 -23.43 4.68 -11.49
CA GLY A 593 -23.40 3.93 -12.73
C GLY A 593 -24.78 3.54 -13.23
N PRO A 594 -24.87 2.97 -14.44
CA PRO A 594 -26.16 2.56 -15.02
C PRO A 594 -26.84 1.43 -14.23
N ASP A 595 -26.08 0.68 -13.43
CA ASP A 595 -26.54 -0.43 -12.57
C ASP A 595 -26.78 -0.01 -11.10
N GLY A 596 -26.75 1.30 -10.80
CA GLY A 596 -27.06 1.83 -9.48
C GLY A 596 -25.96 2.74 -8.91
N ALA A 597 -25.93 2.83 -7.58
CA ALA A 597 -24.97 3.62 -6.83
C ALA A 597 -24.34 2.80 -5.70
N HIS A 598 -23.04 3.02 -5.44
CA HIS A 598 -22.30 2.38 -4.35
C HIS A 598 -21.51 3.42 -3.56
N ALA A 599 -21.83 3.58 -2.28
CA ALA A 599 -21.05 4.41 -1.35
C ALA A 599 -19.84 3.61 -0.85
N THR A 600 -18.63 4.11 -1.12
CA THR A 600 -17.40 3.35 -0.92
C THR A 600 -16.80 3.46 0.49
N GLY A 601 -17.19 4.47 1.27
CA GLY A 601 -16.56 4.83 2.54
C GLY A 601 -15.37 5.80 2.41
N GLY A 602 -14.85 6.03 1.21
CA GLY A 602 -13.75 6.97 0.95
C GLY A 602 -14.17 8.44 1.01
N LEU A 603 -13.21 9.32 1.29
CA LEU A 603 -13.41 10.77 1.17
C LEU A 603 -13.56 11.17 -0.29
N ASP A 604 -14.63 11.88 -0.64
CA ASP A 604 -14.84 12.36 -2.01
C ASP A 604 -13.88 13.52 -2.34
N ILE A 605 -13.10 13.34 -3.41
CA ILE A 605 -12.09 14.28 -3.87
C ILE A 605 -12.15 14.42 -5.41
N THR A 606 -11.67 15.54 -5.93
CA THR A 606 -11.47 15.67 -7.37
C THR A 606 -10.32 14.79 -7.86
N PRO A 607 -10.24 14.47 -9.16
CA PRO A 607 -8.94 14.16 -9.76
C PRO A 607 -7.91 15.24 -9.41
N ALA A 608 -6.61 14.97 -9.67
CA ALA A 608 -5.57 15.94 -9.33
C ALA A 608 -6.03 17.40 -9.55
N PRO A 609 -5.82 18.29 -8.56
CA PRO A 609 -4.95 18.20 -7.38
C PRO A 609 -5.59 17.65 -6.10
N PHE A 610 -6.62 16.83 -6.17
CA PHE A 610 -7.25 16.13 -5.02
C PHE A 610 -7.92 17.06 -4.01
N ARG A 611 -8.69 18.04 -4.53
CA ARG A 611 -9.51 18.93 -3.71
C ARG A 611 -10.65 18.15 -3.07
N VAL A 612 -10.88 18.38 -1.79
CA VAL A 612 -11.98 17.76 -1.03
C VAL A 612 -13.31 18.38 -1.46
N LEU A 613 -14.35 17.55 -1.60
CA LEU A 613 -15.71 17.98 -1.95
C LEU A 613 -16.57 18.13 -0.69
N ASP A 614 -17.36 19.22 -0.66
CA ASP A 614 -18.39 19.45 0.36
C ASP A 614 -19.62 18.53 0.17
N ALA A 615 -20.55 18.58 1.12
CA ALA A 615 -21.79 17.78 1.08
C ALA A 615 -22.64 18.03 -0.19
N SER A 616 -22.49 19.20 -0.83
CA SER A 616 -23.18 19.53 -2.10
C SER A 616 -22.40 19.07 -3.35
N GLY A 617 -21.20 18.55 -3.19
CA GLY A 617 -20.32 18.10 -4.28
C GLY A 617 -19.47 19.21 -4.89
N ARG A 618 -19.34 20.34 -4.23
CA ARG A 618 -18.47 21.43 -4.70
C ARG A 618 -17.08 21.24 -4.12
N PRO A 619 -16.02 21.36 -4.94
CA PRO A 619 -14.66 21.31 -4.45
C PRO A 619 -14.29 22.55 -3.65
N HIS A 620 -13.65 22.36 -2.51
CA HIS A 620 -13.06 23.45 -1.75
C HIS A 620 -11.83 24.01 -2.48
N GLU A 621 -11.71 25.35 -2.53
CA GLU A 621 -10.54 26.01 -3.15
C GLU A 621 -9.24 25.72 -2.41
N GLY A 622 -9.27 25.64 -1.08
CA GLY A 622 -8.08 25.54 -0.23
C GLY A 622 -8.00 24.27 0.63
N LEU A 623 -8.79 23.22 0.37
CA LEU A 623 -8.72 21.96 1.14
C LEU A 623 -8.42 20.79 0.23
N PHE A 624 -7.33 20.08 0.53
CA PHE A 624 -6.80 18.95 -0.24
C PHE A 624 -6.67 17.71 0.64
N ALA A 625 -6.65 16.52 0.04
CA ALA A 625 -6.40 15.27 0.76
C ALA A 625 -5.44 14.36 -0.01
N LEU A 626 -4.58 13.64 0.72
CA LEU A 626 -3.59 12.71 0.15
C LEU A 626 -3.38 11.50 1.05
N GLY A 627 -3.20 10.34 0.44
CA GLY A 627 -2.90 9.10 1.15
C GLY A 627 -4.15 8.42 1.71
N ILE A 628 -4.06 7.88 2.91
CA ILE A 628 -5.08 7.03 3.54
C ILE A 628 -6.50 7.64 3.52
N PRO A 629 -6.71 8.94 3.78
CA PRO A 629 -8.05 9.53 3.71
C PRO A 629 -8.74 9.37 2.36
N THR A 630 -7.97 9.17 1.30
CA THR A 630 -8.47 9.03 -0.09
C THR A 630 -8.66 7.57 -0.53
N GLU A 631 -8.42 6.59 0.36
CA GLU A 631 -8.68 5.17 0.06
C GLU A 631 -10.15 4.97 -0.29
N HIS A 632 -10.45 4.07 -1.20
CA HIS A 632 -11.75 3.79 -1.81
C HIS A 632 -12.27 4.82 -2.83
N THR A 633 -11.79 6.06 -2.82
CA THR A 633 -11.90 6.98 -3.97
C THR A 633 -10.76 6.70 -4.94
N ARG A 634 -9.60 6.41 -4.36
CA ARG A 634 -8.40 5.89 -5.04
C ARG A 634 -7.97 4.61 -4.35
N TRP A 635 -7.55 3.63 -5.12
CA TRP A 635 -7.14 2.34 -4.59
C TRP A 635 -5.68 2.32 -4.17
N PHE A 636 -5.37 1.61 -3.09
CA PHE A 636 -4.03 1.31 -2.58
C PHE A 636 -3.22 2.58 -2.29
N THR A 637 -3.77 3.45 -1.46
CA THR A 637 -3.12 4.70 -1.03
C THR A 637 -2.17 4.51 0.16
N GLN A 638 -2.09 3.31 0.71
CA GLN A 638 -1.29 2.91 1.87
C GLN A 638 0.22 2.85 1.60
N VAL A 639 0.69 3.46 0.52
CA VAL A 639 2.12 3.51 0.17
C VAL A 639 2.82 4.56 1.01
N GLY A 640 3.82 4.14 1.79
CA GLY A 640 4.60 4.99 2.70
C GLY A 640 5.96 5.42 2.16
N SER A 641 6.33 5.07 0.92
CA SER A 641 7.64 5.41 0.34
C SER A 641 7.60 5.39 -1.18
N SER A 642 8.64 5.91 -1.81
CA SER A 642 8.93 5.78 -3.24
C SER A 642 10.05 4.75 -3.49
N ARG A 643 10.31 4.43 -4.77
CA ARG A 643 11.48 3.64 -5.19
C ARG A 643 12.58 4.56 -5.72
N PRO A 644 13.86 4.31 -5.40
CA PRO A 644 14.98 5.04 -5.99
C PRO A 644 15.06 4.84 -7.51
N GLY A 645 15.48 5.87 -8.25
CA GLY A 645 15.88 5.78 -9.64
C GLY A 645 14.83 5.41 -10.68
N THR A 646 13.55 5.38 -10.32
CA THR A 646 12.45 5.08 -11.24
C THR A 646 11.76 6.34 -11.80
N GLY A 647 12.39 7.49 -11.64
CA GLY A 647 11.79 8.80 -11.91
C GLY A 647 10.70 9.13 -10.87
N ARG A 648 9.91 10.17 -11.11
CA ARG A 648 8.83 10.53 -10.19
C ARG A 648 7.71 9.49 -10.24
N THR A 649 7.65 8.64 -9.22
CA THR A 649 6.55 7.68 -9.01
C THR A 649 5.23 8.41 -8.76
N LEU A 650 4.11 7.69 -8.79
CA LEU A 650 2.80 8.26 -8.40
C LEU A 650 2.84 8.90 -7.00
N PHE A 651 3.64 8.33 -6.08
CA PHE A 651 3.83 8.88 -4.74
C PHE A 651 4.25 10.35 -4.78
N TYR A 652 5.22 10.70 -5.64
CA TYR A 652 5.71 12.07 -5.80
C TYR A 652 4.95 12.91 -6.81
N ARG A 653 4.37 12.30 -7.85
CA ARG A 653 3.52 13.04 -8.80
C ARG A 653 2.28 13.61 -8.13
N ASP A 654 1.65 12.81 -7.28
CA ASP A 654 0.49 13.25 -6.48
C ASP A 654 0.88 14.40 -5.54
N ALA A 655 2.00 14.25 -4.82
CA ALA A 655 2.50 15.27 -3.92
C ALA A 655 2.91 16.57 -4.65
N ASP A 656 3.53 16.45 -5.82
CA ASP A 656 3.98 17.59 -6.63
C ASP A 656 2.78 18.40 -7.19
N THR A 657 1.72 17.71 -7.61
CA THR A 657 0.48 18.35 -8.08
C THR A 657 -0.20 19.14 -6.94
N ILE A 658 -0.20 18.60 -5.72
CA ILE A 658 -0.70 19.36 -4.56
C ILE A 658 0.22 20.54 -4.27
N ALA A 659 1.54 20.34 -4.22
CA ALA A 659 2.50 21.42 -3.95
C ALA A 659 2.35 22.57 -4.96
N GLU A 660 2.12 22.26 -6.22
CA GLU A 660 1.80 23.26 -7.25
C GLU A 660 0.50 24.02 -6.94
N ALA A 661 -0.57 23.29 -6.62
CA ALA A 661 -1.85 23.91 -6.28
C ALA A 661 -1.78 24.77 -5.00
N LEU A 662 -0.90 24.43 -4.05
CA LEU A 662 -0.68 25.21 -2.83
C LEU A 662 -0.03 26.57 -3.12
N LEU A 663 0.79 26.67 -4.13
CA LEU A 663 1.49 27.91 -4.51
C LEU A 663 0.76 28.70 -5.60
N ALA A 664 -0.25 28.13 -6.25
CA ALA A 664 -0.99 28.81 -7.32
C ALA A 664 -1.67 30.10 -6.78
N PRO A 665 -1.74 31.18 -7.56
CA PRO A 665 -2.46 32.38 -7.16
C PRO A 665 -3.93 32.06 -6.84
N THR A 666 -4.47 32.66 -5.78
CA THR A 666 -5.91 32.55 -5.50
C THR A 666 -6.67 33.32 -6.56
N THR A 667 -7.48 32.64 -7.36
CA THR A 667 -8.38 33.28 -8.31
C THR A 667 -9.47 33.94 -7.48
N THR A 668 -9.30 35.21 -7.12
CA THR A 668 -10.40 36.03 -6.57
C THR A 668 -11.41 36.14 -7.71
N ALA A 669 -12.54 35.44 -7.55
CA ALA A 669 -13.71 35.75 -8.35
C ALA A 669 -14.04 37.22 -8.12
N VAL A 670 -13.69 38.10 -9.09
CA VAL A 670 -14.24 39.42 -9.14
C VAL A 670 -15.73 39.20 -9.41
N THR A 671 -16.54 39.31 -8.37
CA THR A 671 -17.97 39.54 -8.52
C THR A 671 -18.09 40.83 -9.28
N ALA A 672 -18.30 40.71 -10.60
CA ALA A 672 -18.74 41.82 -11.39
C ALA A 672 -20.11 42.19 -10.82
N ASP A 673 -20.19 43.37 -10.21
CA ASP A 673 -21.43 44.01 -9.86
C ASP A 673 -22.32 44.04 -11.11
N ALA A 674 -23.37 43.24 -11.08
CA ALA A 674 -24.45 43.28 -12.05
C ALA A 674 -25.37 44.45 -11.65
N ASP A 675 -24.96 45.64 -11.98
CA ASP A 675 -25.87 46.79 -12.04
C ASP A 675 -25.39 47.73 -13.12
N THR A 676 -25.87 47.48 -14.33
CA THR A 676 -26.23 48.46 -15.39
C THR A 676 -26.55 47.68 -16.68
N ALA A 677 -27.81 47.31 -16.84
CA ALA A 677 -28.33 46.96 -18.13
C ALA A 677 -28.89 48.24 -18.83
N PRO A 678 -28.68 48.41 -20.11
CA PRO A 678 -29.71 48.96 -20.96
C PRO A 678 -30.30 47.89 -21.86
N ALA A 679 -31.64 47.88 -21.88
CA ALA A 679 -32.46 47.09 -22.77
C ALA A 679 -32.20 47.44 -24.24
N GLY A 680 -32.17 46.42 -25.11
CA GLY A 680 -32.07 46.63 -26.56
C GLY A 680 -32.12 45.33 -27.36
N THR A 681 -33.36 44.92 -27.69
CA THR A 681 -33.85 44.26 -28.92
C THR A 681 -33.10 43.10 -29.58
N ALA A 682 -33.88 42.06 -29.75
CA ALA A 682 -33.68 40.84 -30.54
C ALA A 682 -33.31 41.06 -32.02
N THR A 683 -32.59 40.13 -32.61
CA THR A 683 -32.97 39.33 -33.81
C THR A 683 -31.78 38.53 -34.33
N GLY A 684 -32.02 37.27 -34.76
CA GLY A 684 -31.37 36.68 -35.94
C GLY A 684 -30.40 35.54 -35.74
N ALA A 685 -30.91 34.35 -35.76
CA ALA A 685 -30.49 33.15 -36.51
C ALA A 685 -29.08 33.06 -37.12
N GLY A 686 -28.47 31.86 -36.96
CA GLY A 686 -27.55 31.34 -37.99
C GLY A 686 -26.41 30.44 -37.54
N ARG A 687 -26.65 29.19 -37.53
CA ARG A 687 -25.86 28.00 -37.98
C ARG A 687 -24.31 27.94 -37.89
N PRO A 688 -23.76 26.72 -37.94
CA PRO A 688 -22.45 26.33 -37.38
C PRO A 688 -21.37 26.30 -38.47
N LEU A 689 -20.12 26.29 -38.04
CA LEU A 689 -19.04 25.95 -38.95
C LEU A 689 -18.00 25.01 -38.27
N ALA A 690 -17.69 24.02 -39.05
CA ALA A 690 -16.85 22.87 -38.79
C ALA A 690 -15.35 23.18 -38.95
N ALA A 691 -14.59 22.32 -38.29
CA ALA A 691 -13.36 21.64 -38.70
C ALA A 691 -12.26 22.39 -39.51
N ALA A 692 -11.09 22.15 -39.07
CA ALA A 692 -9.83 21.77 -39.74
C ALA A 692 -8.66 22.34 -38.91
N GLY A 693 -7.61 21.64 -38.53
CA GLY A 693 -6.92 20.59 -39.19
C GLY A 693 -5.42 20.88 -39.17
N THR A 694 -4.65 19.81 -38.93
CA THR A 694 -3.21 19.64 -39.28
C THR A 694 -2.18 20.29 -38.38
N ALA A 695 -1.42 19.51 -37.56
CA ALA A 695 -0.29 18.64 -37.91
C ALA A 695 1.06 19.36 -38.08
N ARG A 696 2.02 18.94 -37.28
CA ARG A 696 3.41 18.52 -37.56
C ARG A 696 4.24 18.64 -36.28
N SER A 697 4.67 17.53 -35.69
CA SER A 697 5.89 16.73 -35.85
C SER A 697 7.18 17.55 -35.77
N THR A 698 8.00 17.24 -34.82
CA THR A 698 9.39 16.78 -34.89
C THR A 698 10.07 17.01 -33.52
N SER A 699 10.59 16.13 -32.98
CA SER A 699 11.77 15.34 -32.67
C SER A 699 11.76 14.86 -31.23
#